data_0367d2c9e7293a47879b5c0509445cd3
#
_entry.id   0367d2c9e7293a47879b5c0509445cd3
#
_cell.length_a   1.000
_cell.length_b   1.000
_cell.length_c   1.000
_cell.angle_alpha   90.00
_cell.angle_beta   90.00
_cell.angle_gamma   90.00
#
_symmetry.space_group_name_H-M   'P 1'
#
loop_
_entity.id
_entity.type
_entity.pdbx_description
1 polymer ?
#
loop_
_entity_poly.entity_id
_entity_poly.type
_entity_poly.pdbx_seq_one_letter_code
_entity_poly.pdbx_strand_id
1 'polypeptide(L)'
;MSQTPSLTPPPMRLSGLEPIAVGQGSLFVNIGERTNVTGSKAFARLILNGDYEQALAVARQQVESGAQIIDINMDEAMLDSQAAMVRFLNLIASEPDIARVPIMIDSSKWSVIEAGLRCIQGKGIVNSISMKEGLDEFKRQARLIKRYGAAAVVMAFDEQGQADTYARKIEICERAYRVLVDEVGFAAEDIIFDPNIFAIATGIEEHDNYAVDFIEATRWIKQHLPGAKVSGGVSNVSFSFRGNDPVREAIHTVFLYHAIAAGMDMGIVNAGMIGVYDDIEPVLRERVEDVVLNRKPVYRDGEPPLSAGERLIEIAESAKSGAKDDSKKNEWRSLPLRERLAHALVHGLNEFITEDTEHMWQALRAEGGRPLHVIEGPLMDGMNVVGDLFGQGKMFLPQVVKSARVMKQAVAHLIPYIEEEKRQQEAAGEDVKTKGKIVIATVKGDVHDIGKNIVTVVLQCNNFEVVNMGVMVPCHEILARAKVEGADIVGLSGLITPSLEEMQFVAAEMQKDEHFRVRKIPLLIGGATTSRVHTAVKIAPHYEGPVVYVPDASRSVSVAQSLLSQQAAHYIAELNADYDKVRALHASKKQAPLVSLAKARANATALDWVHYRPPAPKFIGRRVFKNYDLSELAACIDWTPFFQTWDLAGPFPAILKDEVVGSEAVRVYGDAQRMLRRLIEGRWLTANAVVGFWPANSVGDDIEIYTDESRQQVAMTWYGLRQQSQKALAPSPQGRAVQRPNRCLADFVAPKTLPAEVAAARAGAAGSEGADGFHIADHIGLFAVTAGIGSDKKEKYFLDDHDDYSAIMLKALADRLAEAFAEALHQRVRRDLWGYAPDEELSSEDLIAEKYRGIRPAPGYPACPDHSVKHEMFELLRAHEIGMGLTESLAMTPAASVSGFYLSHPDAVYFNVGKIGEDQLHDQARRRGRDLHELKRLLAPNL
;
A
#
# COMPACT_ATOMS: atom_id res chain seq x y z
N MET A 1 -29.29 40.86 -39.40
CA MET A 1 -28.75 39.78 -38.56
C MET A 1 -27.97 38.86 -39.45
N SER A 2 -26.64 39.02 -39.55
CA SER A 2 -25.76 38.16 -40.30
C SER A 2 -25.54 36.89 -39.46
N GLN A 3 -26.08 35.76 -39.89
CA GLN A 3 -25.71 34.48 -39.37
C GLN A 3 -24.24 34.23 -39.77
N THR A 4 -23.36 34.33 -38.78
CA THR A 4 -22.00 33.78 -38.92
C THR A 4 -22.15 32.29 -39.21
N PRO A 5 -21.52 31.73 -40.28
CA PRO A 5 -21.56 30.29 -40.51
C PRO A 5 -20.85 29.61 -39.34
N SER A 6 -21.54 28.70 -38.67
CA SER A 6 -20.95 27.82 -37.65
C SER A 6 -19.93 26.96 -38.42
N LEU A 7 -18.68 27.32 -38.35
CA LEU A 7 -17.59 26.48 -38.88
C LEU A 7 -17.56 25.21 -38.03
N THR A 8 -18.05 24.12 -38.60
CA THR A 8 -17.90 22.78 -38.03
C THR A 8 -16.42 22.52 -37.80
N PRO A 9 -15.97 22.14 -36.60
CA PRO A 9 -14.57 21.83 -36.37
C PRO A 9 -14.06 20.79 -37.37
N PRO A 10 -12.82 20.90 -37.88
CA PRO A 10 -12.27 19.92 -38.79
C PRO A 10 -12.19 18.53 -38.11
N PRO A 11 -12.33 17.45 -38.90
CA PRO A 11 -12.17 16.11 -38.34
C PRO A 11 -10.71 15.84 -37.93
N MET A 12 -10.51 15.12 -36.85
CA MET A 12 -9.19 14.54 -36.53
C MET A 12 -8.79 13.58 -37.65
N ARG A 13 -7.58 13.73 -38.16
CA ARG A 13 -7.03 12.85 -39.19
C ARG A 13 -5.86 12.07 -38.64
N LEU A 14 -5.92 10.77 -38.72
CA LEU A 14 -4.86 9.86 -38.34
C LEU A 14 -4.48 8.99 -39.53
N SER A 15 -3.31 8.38 -39.51
CA SER A 15 -2.89 7.45 -40.55
C SER A 15 -1.84 6.47 -40.05
N GLY A 16 -1.99 5.21 -40.43
CA GLY A 16 -0.91 4.29 -40.68
C GLY A 16 -0.55 4.41 -42.17
N LEU A 17 -0.54 3.29 -42.90
CA LEU A 17 -0.49 3.30 -44.36
C LEU A 17 -1.82 3.74 -44.95
N GLU A 18 -2.93 3.53 -44.22
CA GLU A 18 -4.27 3.97 -44.60
C GLU A 18 -4.73 5.14 -43.73
N PRO A 19 -5.42 6.16 -44.27
CA PRO A 19 -5.93 7.27 -43.50
C PRO A 19 -7.25 6.92 -42.79
N ILE A 20 -7.43 7.48 -41.58
CA ILE A 20 -8.70 7.49 -40.86
C ILE A 20 -9.08 8.92 -40.45
N ALA A 21 -10.36 9.29 -40.57
CA ALA A 21 -10.86 10.57 -40.13
C ALA A 21 -11.96 10.39 -39.09
N VAL A 22 -11.85 11.09 -37.95
CA VAL A 22 -12.78 11.03 -36.83
C VAL A 22 -13.40 12.42 -36.61
N GLY A 23 -14.68 12.56 -36.92
CA GLY A 23 -15.40 13.82 -36.85
C GLY A 23 -16.88 13.65 -36.68
N GLN A 24 -17.65 14.68 -37.02
CA GLN A 24 -19.11 14.64 -36.91
C GLN A 24 -19.68 13.58 -37.85
N GLY A 25 -20.47 12.64 -37.32
CA GLY A 25 -21.06 11.53 -38.09
C GLY A 25 -20.14 10.35 -38.32
N SER A 26 -18.92 10.35 -37.79
CA SER A 26 -18.05 9.16 -37.80
C SER A 26 -18.60 8.09 -36.85
N LEU A 27 -18.40 6.81 -37.24
CA LEU A 27 -18.65 5.69 -36.34
C LEU A 27 -17.65 5.68 -35.18
N PHE A 28 -18.02 5.04 -34.06
CA PHE A 28 -17.13 4.80 -32.94
C PHE A 28 -15.88 4.05 -33.36
N VAL A 29 -14.73 4.51 -32.88
CA VAL A 29 -13.41 3.96 -33.23
C VAL A 29 -12.95 2.99 -32.14
N ASN A 30 -12.69 1.75 -32.51
CA ASN A 30 -12.16 0.75 -31.60
C ASN A 30 -10.63 0.75 -31.59
N ILE A 31 -10.05 0.94 -30.42
CA ILE A 31 -8.59 0.89 -30.17
C ILE A 31 -8.28 -0.45 -29.50
N GLY A 32 -7.49 -1.29 -30.19
CA GLY A 32 -7.12 -2.61 -29.69
C GLY A 32 -6.12 -2.54 -28.53
N GLU A 33 -6.44 -3.20 -27.43
CA GLU A 33 -5.68 -3.17 -26.15
C GLU A 33 -4.75 -4.37 -25.90
N ARG A 34 -4.69 -5.35 -26.82
CA ARG A 34 -3.99 -6.63 -26.58
C ARG A 34 -2.47 -6.55 -26.72
N THR A 35 -1.94 -5.52 -27.35
CA THR A 35 -0.50 -5.23 -27.49
C THR A 35 0.07 -4.40 -26.33
N ASN A 36 -0.49 -4.57 -25.16
CA ASN A 36 -0.11 -3.89 -23.94
C ASN A 36 0.43 -4.91 -22.92
N VAL A 37 1.71 -4.77 -22.49
CA VAL A 37 2.38 -5.70 -21.58
C VAL A 37 1.76 -5.65 -20.18
N THR A 38 1.24 -4.51 -19.76
CA THR A 38 0.55 -4.38 -18.46
C THR A 38 -0.85 -4.97 -18.48
N GLY A 39 -1.57 -4.85 -19.60
CA GLY A 39 -2.95 -5.33 -19.77
C GLY A 39 -3.05 -6.80 -20.18
N SER A 40 -2.09 -7.33 -20.93
CA SER A 40 -2.12 -8.68 -21.52
C SER A 40 -0.96 -9.55 -21.07
N LYS A 41 -1.20 -10.48 -20.13
CA LYS A 41 -0.17 -11.44 -19.67
C LYS A 41 0.40 -12.31 -20.78
N ALA A 42 -0.42 -12.65 -21.78
CA ALA A 42 0.03 -13.44 -22.91
C ALA A 42 1.03 -12.64 -23.76
N PHE A 43 0.72 -11.39 -24.05
CA PHE A 43 1.62 -10.49 -24.78
C PHE A 43 2.89 -10.17 -23.99
N ALA A 44 2.77 -9.85 -22.70
CA ALA A 44 3.93 -9.61 -21.83
C ALA A 44 4.92 -10.77 -21.85
N ARG A 45 4.42 -12.01 -21.73
CA ARG A 45 5.28 -13.21 -21.80
C ARG A 45 6.01 -13.34 -23.13
N LEU A 46 5.36 -13.03 -24.25
CA LEU A 46 5.98 -13.07 -25.58
C LEU A 46 7.13 -12.07 -25.69
N ILE A 47 6.89 -10.83 -25.24
CA ILE A 47 7.90 -9.76 -25.29
C ILE A 47 9.08 -10.08 -24.37
N LEU A 48 8.82 -10.51 -23.12
CA LEU A 48 9.87 -10.89 -22.15
C LEU A 48 10.74 -12.07 -22.64
N ASN A 49 10.12 -13.03 -23.34
CA ASN A 49 10.84 -14.15 -23.93
C ASN A 49 11.55 -13.81 -25.26
N GLY A 50 11.35 -12.60 -25.79
CA GLY A 50 11.91 -12.17 -27.08
C GLY A 50 11.22 -12.77 -28.30
N ASP A 51 10.03 -13.36 -28.12
CA ASP A 51 9.20 -13.96 -29.19
C ASP A 51 8.35 -12.90 -29.92
N TYR A 52 9.02 -12.06 -30.66
CA TYR A 52 8.38 -10.94 -31.38
C TYR A 52 7.53 -11.42 -32.57
N GLU A 53 7.78 -12.61 -33.12
CA GLU A 53 6.97 -13.18 -34.18
C GLU A 53 5.54 -13.48 -33.70
N GLN A 54 5.42 -14.13 -32.57
CA GLN A 54 4.14 -14.39 -31.94
C GLN A 54 3.48 -13.08 -31.44
N ALA A 55 4.27 -12.11 -31.00
CA ALA A 55 3.77 -10.80 -30.60
C ALA A 55 3.15 -10.03 -31.79
N LEU A 56 3.75 -10.12 -32.99
CA LEU A 56 3.17 -9.58 -34.22
C LEU A 56 1.86 -10.27 -34.60
N ALA A 57 1.74 -11.57 -34.37
CA ALA A 57 0.49 -12.29 -34.60
C ALA A 57 -0.66 -11.75 -33.71
N VAL A 58 -0.36 -11.36 -32.45
CA VAL A 58 -1.34 -10.69 -31.56
C VAL A 58 -1.78 -9.35 -32.16
N ALA A 59 -0.86 -8.54 -32.64
CA ALA A 59 -1.19 -7.27 -33.29
C ALA A 59 -2.06 -7.46 -34.53
N ARG A 60 -1.69 -8.40 -35.41
CA ARG A 60 -2.46 -8.74 -36.62
C ARG A 60 -3.87 -9.17 -36.28
N GLN A 61 -4.03 -10.06 -35.30
CA GLN A 61 -5.34 -10.54 -34.87
C GLN A 61 -6.27 -9.40 -34.42
N GLN A 62 -5.74 -8.37 -33.75
CA GLN A 62 -6.56 -7.21 -33.34
C GLN A 62 -7.10 -6.45 -34.57
N VAL A 63 -6.26 -6.22 -35.57
CA VAL A 63 -6.67 -5.54 -36.80
C VAL A 63 -7.70 -6.38 -37.58
N GLU A 64 -7.48 -7.68 -37.68
CA GLU A 64 -8.43 -8.63 -38.31
C GLU A 64 -9.76 -8.66 -37.55
N SER A 65 -9.74 -8.50 -36.20
CA SER A 65 -10.95 -8.45 -35.37
C SER A 65 -11.64 -7.07 -35.37
N GLY A 66 -11.17 -6.12 -36.20
CA GLY A 66 -11.83 -4.83 -36.41
C GLY A 66 -11.27 -3.67 -35.60
N ALA A 67 -10.13 -3.79 -34.95
CA ALA A 67 -9.45 -2.66 -34.36
C ALA A 67 -8.98 -1.68 -35.45
N GLN A 68 -9.36 -0.41 -35.31
CA GLN A 68 -9.06 0.65 -36.27
C GLN A 68 -7.79 1.43 -35.87
N ILE A 69 -7.33 1.26 -34.64
CA ILE A 69 -6.10 1.77 -34.05
C ILE A 69 -5.56 0.66 -33.13
N ILE A 70 -4.23 0.55 -32.97
CA ILE A 70 -3.62 -0.38 -32.02
C ILE A 70 -2.87 0.40 -30.94
N ASP A 71 -3.19 0.13 -29.69
CA ASP A 71 -2.46 0.63 -28.53
C ASP A 71 -1.27 -0.29 -28.21
N ILE A 72 -0.07 0.28 -28.09
CA ILE A 72 1.16 -0.46 -27.84
C ILE A 72 1.81 0.08 -26.57
N ASN A 73 1.93 -0.79 -25.54
CA ASN A 73 2.59 -0.49 -24.29
C ASN A 73 3.66 -1.54 -23.99
N MET A 74 4.86 -1.06 -23.61
CA MET A 74 6.03 -1.87 -23.25
C MET A 74 6.52 -1.57 -21.83
N ASP A 75 5.69 -0.98 -20.97
CA ASP A 75 6.07 -0.63 -19.61
C ASP A 75 6.02 -1.86 -18.67
N GLU A 76 7.16 -2.55 -18.57
CA GLU A 76 7.37 -3.70 -17.68
C GLU A 76 8.71 -3.54 -16.96
N ALA A 77 8.72 -3.82 -15.65
CA ALA A 77 9.88 -3.61 -14.78
C ALA A 77 11.13 -4.42 -15.20
N MET A 78 10.92 -5.59 -15.81
CA MET A 78 12.00 -6.50 -16.24
C MET A 78 12.41 -6.28 -17.70
N LEU A 79 11.94 -5.23 -18.34
CA LEU A 79 12.12 -4.96 -19.76
C LEU A 79 12.79 -3.59 -19.97
N ASP A 80 13.74 -3.53 -20.90
CA ASP A 80 14.12 -2.24 -21.49
C ASP A 80 12.97 -1.78 -22.40
N SER A 81 12.04 -1.01 -21.80
CA SER A 81 10.80 -0.58 -22.45
C SER A 81 11.09 0.23 -23.72
N GLN A 82 12.12 1.05 -23.72
CA GLN A 82 12.49 1.88 -24.87
C GLN A 82 13.01 1.03 -26.03
N ALA A 83 13.93 0.11 -25.78
CA ALA A 83 14.47 -0.79 -26.82
C ALA A 83 13.38 -1.75 -27.34
N ALA A 84 12.50 -2.26 -26.47
CA ALA A 84 11.39 -3.12 -26.86
C ALA A 84 10.37 -2.40 -27.73
N MET A 85 9.99 -1.16 -27.36
CA MET A 85 9.09 -0.30 -28.15
C MET A 85 9.65 -0.07 -29.56
N VAL A 86 10.89 0.38 -29.65
CA VAL A 86 11.57 0.63 -30.94
C VAL A 86 11.61 -0.64 -31.78
N ARG A 87 11.99 -1.77 -31.22
CA ARG A 87 12.08 -3.04 -31.92
C ARG A 87 10.73 -3.48 -32.45
N PHE A 88 9.70 -3.46 -31.62
CA PHE A 88 8.38 -3.90 -31.99
C PHE A 88 7.74 -3.01 -33.07
N LEU A 89 7.86 -1.69 -32.94
CA LEU A 89 7.36 -0.75 -33.96
C LEU A 89 8.06 -0.90 -35.30
N ASN A 90 9.38 -1.13 -35.33
CA ASN A 90 10.12 -1.37 -36.56
C ASN A 90 9.69 -2.69 -37.24
N LEU A 91 9.34 -3.71 -36.46
CA LEU A 91 8.79 -4.96 -36.98
C LEU A 91 7.38 -4.74 -37.57
N ILE A 92 6.50 -4.01 -36.83
CA ILE A 92 5.18 -3.63 -37.34
C ILE A 92 5.27 -2.87 -38.67
N ALA A 93 6.23 -1.96 -38.81
CA ALA A 93 6.41 -1.17 -40.02
C ALA A 93 6.69 -2.03 -41.27
N SER A 94 7.21 -3.24 -41.11
CA SER A 94 7.42 -4.23 -42.19
C SER A 94 6.23 -5.13 -42.47
N GLU A 95 5.13 -5.01 -41.68
CA GLU A 95 3.92 -5.84 -41.78
C GLU A 95 2.75 -4.99 -42.29
N PRO A 96 2.44 -4.95 -43.60
CA PRO A 96 1.41 -4.06 -44.15
C PRO A 96 0.01 -4.30 -43.56
N ASP A 97 -0.31 -5.54 -43.20
CA ASP A 97 -1.62 -5.92 -42.62
C ASP A 97 -1.81 -5.27 -41.23
N ILE A 98 -0.72 -5.00 -40.53
CA ILE A 98 -0.77 -4.34 -39.22
C ILE A 98 -0.54 -2.83 -39.39
N ALA A 99 0.47 -2.44 -40.18
CA ALA A 99 0.89 -1.05 -40.37
C ALA A 99 -0.16 -0.18 -41.07
N ARG A 100 -1.19 -0.78 -41.68
CA ARG A 100 -2.29 -0.02 -42.32
C ARG A 100 -3.07 0.85 -41.36
N VAL A 101 -3.20 0.46 -40.07
CA VAL A 101 -3.88 1.25 -39.04
C VAL A 101 -2.93 2.18 -38.30
N PRO A 102 -3.40 3.35 -37.80
CA PRO A 102 -2.61 4.21 -36.92
C PRO A 102 -2.19 3.49 -35.65
N ILE A 103 -1.03 3.86 -35.13
CA ILE A 103 -0.48 3.36 -33.87
C ILE A 103 -0.70 4.38 -32.76
N MET A 104 -1.16 3.90 -31.62
CA MET A 104 -1.18 4.62 -30.35
C MET A 104 0.01 4.16 -29.50
N ILE A 105 0.91 5.08 -29.14
CA ILE A 105 2.07 4.80 -28.30
C ILE A 105 1.68 5.08 -26.86
N ASP A 106 1.64 4.03 -26.06
CA ASP A 106 1.27 4.09 -24.66
C ASP A 106 2.49 3.86 -23.75
N SER A 107 2.79 4.81 -22.91
CA SER A 107 3.81 4.67 -21.87
C SER A 107 3.66 5.74 -20.78
N SER A 108 4.02 5.38 -19.56
CA SER A 108 4.18 6.31 -18.45
C SER A 108 5.49 7.13 -18.52
N LYS A 109 6.43 6.71 -19.39
CA LYS A 109 7.76 7.32 -19.52
C LYS A 109 7.90 8.11 -20.82
N TRP A 110 8.20 9.41 -20.71
CA TRP A 110 8.36 10.26 -21.89
C TRP A 110 9.43 9.74 -22.86
N SER A 111 10.56 9.20 -22.36
CA SER A 111 11.63 8.66 -23.19
C SER A 111 11.17 7.52 -24.11
N VAL A 112 10.24 6.68 -23.62
CA VAL A 112 9.65 5.58 -24.40
C VAL A 112 8.69 6.14 -25.47
N ILE A 113 7.85 7.12 -25.09
CA ILE A 113 6.95 7.80 -26.02
C ILE A 113 7.75 8.46 -27.17
N GLU A 114 8.78 9.22 -26.85
CA GLU A 114 9.58 9.91 -27.85
C GLU A 114 10.32 8.94 -28.76
N ALA A 115 10.87 7.85 -28.22
CA ALA A 115 11.50 6.81 -29.01
C ALA A 115 10.51 6.15 -29.98
N GLY A 116 9.28 5.87 -29.50
CA GLY A 116 8.20 5.33 -30.31
C GLY A 116 7.77 6.29 -31.43
N LEU A 117 7.58 7.57 -31.12
CA LEU A 117 7.23 8.60 -32.11
C LEU A 117 8.22 8.69 -33.28
N ARG A 118 9.49 8.38 -33.05
CA ARG A 118 10.52 8.33 -34.09
C ARG A 118 10.42 7.12 -35.02
N CYS A 119 9.68 6.09 -34.64
CA CYS A 119 9.56 4.82 -35.36
C CYS A 119 8.26 4.69 -36.13
N ILE A 120 7.19 5.42 -35.76
CA ILE A 120 5.91 5.30 -36.44
C ILE A 120 5.89 6.05 -37.77
N GLN A 121 5.12 5.49 -38.74
CA GLN A 121 4.81 6.14 -40.00
C GLN A 121 3.41 6.75 -39.94
N GLY A 122 3.17 7.83 -40.69
CA GLY A 122 1.90 8.51 -40.68
C GLY A 122 1.67 9.35 -39.41
N LYS A 123 0.41 9.53 -39.03
CA LYS A 123 0.01 10.31 -37.87
C LYS A 123 -0.61 9.38 -36.82
N GLY A 124 0.14 9.11 -35.76
CA GLY A 124 -0.28 8.31 -34.62
C GLY A 124 -0.83 9.14 -33.46
N ILE A 125 -1.02 8.47 -32.34
CA ILE A 125 -1.53 9.03 -31.08
C ILE A 125 -0.52 8.77 -29.97
N VAL A 126 -0.37 9.72 -29.06
CA VAL A 126 0.36 9.54 -27.80
C VAL A 126 -0.64 9.28 -26.69
N ASN A 127 -0.46 8.20 -25.94
CA ASN A 127 -1.20 7.83 -24.73
C ASN A 127 -0.21 7.76 -23.55
N SER A 128 -0.16 8.69 -22.62
CA SER A 128 -0.95 9.90 -22.51
C SER A 128 -0.09 11.02 -21.89
N ILE A 129 -0.61 12.24 -21.92
CA ILE A 129 -0.07 13.35 -21.16
C ILE A 129 -1.10 13.85 -20.15
N SER A 130 -0.64 14.48 -19.08
CA SER A 130 -1.51 15.05 -18.03
C SER A 130 -0.82 16.18 -17.29
N MET A 131 -1.57 16.94 -16.49
CA MET A 131 -1.03 18.02 -15.67
C MET A 131 -0.50 17.53 -14.30
N LYS A 132 -0.36 16.23 -14.08
CA LYS A 132 0.07 15.66 -12.79
C LYS A 132 1.42 16.16 -12.31
N GLU A 133 2.35 16.40 -13.23
CA GLU A 133 3.71 16.91 -12.97
C GLU A 133 3.81 18.43 -13.11
N GLY A 134 2.68 19.09 -13.29
CA GLY A 134 2.58 20.55 -13.44
C GLY A 134 2.50 21.03 -14.88
N LEU A 135 2.13 22.31 -15.02
CA LEU A 135 1.84 22.92 -16.33
C LEU A 135 3.06 23.01 -17.25
N ASP A 136 4.25 23.21 -16.70
CA ASP A 136 5.46 23.39 -17.53
C ASP A 136 5.83 22.11 -18.26
N GLU A 137 5.79 20.98 -17.56
CA GLU A 137 6.05 19.68 -18.16
C GLU A 137 4.96 19.30 -19.16
N PHE A 138 3.69 19.52 -18.79
CA PHE A 138 2.55 19.30 -19.67
C PHE A 138 2.68 20.08 -20.99
N LYS A 139 3.02 21.38 -20.93
CA LYS A 139 3.26 22.22 -22.10
C LYS A 139 4.48 21.75 -22.90
N ARG A 140 5.54 21.31 -22.23
CA ARG A 140 6.75 20.78 -22.88
C ARG A 140 6.40 19.54 -23.70
N GLN A 141 5.74 18.57 -23.11
CA GLN A 141 5.30 17.35 -23.79
C GLN A 141 4.36 17.66 -24.94
N ALA A 142 3.36 18.50 -24.73
CA ALA A 142 2.41 18.90 -25.78
C ALA A 142 3.09 19.57 -26.99
N ARG A 143 4.09 20.45 -26.75
CA ARG A 143 4.87 21.06 -27.85
C ARG A 143 5.66 20.03 -28.62
N LEU A 144 6.23 19.02 -27.95
CA LEU A 144 6.95 17.95 -28.61
C LEU A 144 6.01 17.07 -29.44
N ILE A 145 4.87 16.66 -28.91
CA ILE A 145 3.85 15.88 -29.64
C ILE A 145 3.41 16.65 -30.90
N LYS A 146 3.12 17.95 -30.74
CA LYS A 146 2.78 18.82 -31.88
C LYS A 146 3.88 18.85 -32.94
N ARG A 147 5.17 18.89 -32.54
CA ARG A 147 6.31 18.83 -33.48
C ARG A 147 6.42 17.51 -34.23
N TYR A 148 6.09 16.40 -33.57
CA TYR A 148 6.02 15.09 -34.21
C TYR A 148 4.74 14.92 -35.06
N GLY A 149 3.79 15.86 -34.98
CA GLY A 149 2.55 15.82 -35.74
C GLY A 149 1.55 14.77 -35.26
N ALA A 150 1.65 14.27 -34.03
CA ALA A 150 0.75 13.28 -33.46
C ALA A 150 -0.44 13.93 -32.75
N ALA A 151 -1.55 13.17 -32.57
CA ALA A 151 -2.62 13.48 -31.65
C ALA A 151 -2.24 13.05 -30.24
N ALA A 152 -2.95 13.57 -29.22
CA ALA A 152 -2.63 13.30 -27.82
C ALA A 152 -3.86 12.89 -27.03
N VAL A 153 -3.76 11.79 -26.29
CA VAL A 153 -4.67 11.49 -25.18
C VAL A 153 -4.26 12.36 -23.99
N VAL A 154 -5.22 13.06 -23.43
CA VAL A 154 -5.06 13.95 -22.29
C VAL A 154 -5.90 13.39 -21.15
N MET A 155 -5.24 12.82 -20.16
CA MET A 155 -5.93 12.26 -18.99
C MET A 155 -6.43 13.39 -18.07
N ALA A 156 -7.61 13.21 -17.50
CA ALA A 156 -8.13 14.07 -16.44
C ALA A 156 -7.39 13.81 -15.12
N PHE A 157 -6.13 14.27 -15.09
CA PHE A 157 -5.21 14.12 -13.97
C PHE A 157 -4.38 15.40 -13.84
N ASP A 158 -4.50 16.08 -12.71
CA ASP A 158 -3.74 17.29 -12.43
C ASP A 158 -2.81 17.13 -11.23
N GLU A 159 -2.25 18.23 -10.77
CA GLU A 159 -1.31 18.28 -9.64
C GLU A 159 -1.93 17.79 -8.32
N GLN A 160 -3.26 17.75 -8.22
CA GLN A 160 -3.98 17.29 -7.04
C GLN A 160 -4.36 15.80 -7.10
N GLY A 161 -4.37 15.19 -8.29
CA GLY A 161 -4.67 13.78 -8.48
C GLY A 161 -5.62 13.50 -9.64
N GLN A 162 -5.98 12.23 -9.80
CA GLN A 162 -6.93 11.78 -10.84
C GLN A 162 -8.35 12.28 -10.53
N ALA A 163 -9.05 12.70 -11.59
CA ALA A 163 -10.45 13.05 -11.48
C ALA A 163 -11.33 11.80 -11.33
N ASP A 164 -12.04 11.72 -10.23
CA ASP A 164 -12.99 10.64 -9.92
C ASP A 164 -14.45 11.10 -10.05
N THR A 165 -14.74 12.35 -9.74
CA THR A 165 -16.09 12.94 -9.83
C THR A 165 -16.32 13.72 -11.11
N TYR A 166 -17.57 13.86 -11.52
CA TYR A 166 -17.97 14.67 -12.67
C TYR A 166 -17.36 16.08 -12.64
N ALA A 167 -17.45 16.78 -11.49
CA ALA A 167 -16.95 18.14 -11.34
C ALA A 167 -15.42 18.21 -11.61
N ARG A 168 -14.66 17.28 -11.06
CA ARG A 168 -13.19 17.21 -11.28
C ARG A 168 -12.83 16.87 -12.72
N LYS A 169 -13.61 15.99 -13.35
CA LYS A 169 -13.39 15.59 -14.75
C LYS A 169 -13.51 16.80 -15.68
N ILE A 170 -14.59 17.56 -15.55
CA ILE A 170 -14.81 18.75 -16.40
C ILE A 170 -13.83 19.88 -16.10
N GLU A 171 -13.50 20.14 -14.82
CA GLU A 171 -12.55 21.16 -14.41
C GLU A 171 -11.16 20.92 -15.04
N ILE A 172 -10.64 19.70 -14.91
CA ILE A 172 -9.32 19.34 -15.45
C ILE A 172 -9.31 19.36 -16.97
N CYS A 173 -10.34 18.81 -17.62
CA CYS A 173 -10.43 18.80 -19.09
C CYS A 173 -10.54 20.22 -19.64
N GLU A 174 -11.33 21.11 -19.03
CA GLU A 174 -11.44 22.53 -19.46
C GLU A 174 -10.10 23.25 -19.31
N ARG A 175 -9.45 23.10 -18.14
CA ARG A 175 -8.13 23.69 -17.89
C ARG A 175 -7.08 23.20 -18.90
N ALA A 176 -7.02 21.90 -19.13
CA ALA A 176 -6.09 21.32 -20.09
C ALA A 176 -6.36 21.78 -21.52
N TYR A 177 -7.65 21.86 -21.92
CA TYR A 177 -8.04 22.36 -23.24
C TYR A 177 -7.54 23.79 -23.47
N ARG A 178 -7.78 24.69 -22.52
CA ARG A 178 -7.34 26.10 -22.63
C ARG A 178 -5.82 26.20 -22.75
N VAL A 179 -5.09 25.46 -21.91
CA VAL A 179 -3.62 25.44 -21.96
C VAL A 179 -3.12 24.94 -23.32
N LEU A 180 -3.70 23.85 -23.84
CA LEU A 180 -3.29 23.27 -25.11
C LEU A 180 -3.61 24.16 -26.30
N VAL A 181 -4.84 24.69 -26.36
CA VAL A 181 -5.30 25.48 -27.50
C VAL A 181 -4.73 26.90 -27.45
N ASP A 182 -4.88 27.59 -26.30
CA ASP A 182 -4.57 29.02 -26.21
C ASP A 182 -3.08 29.28 -25.99
N GLU A 183 -2.37 28.42 -25.24
CA GLU A 183 -0.97 28.70 -24.88
C GLU A 183 0.04 27.87 -25.71
N VAL A 184 -0.29 26.61 -26.06
CA VAL A 184 0.57 25.76 -26.88
C VAL A 184 0.24 25.89 -28.36
N GLY A 185 -1.00 26.26 -28.68
CA GLY A 185 -1.52 26.30 -30.05
C GLY A 185 -1.67 24.88 -30.63
N PHE A 186 -2.03 23.90 -29.79
CA PHE A 186 -2.33 22.54 -30.22
C PHE A 186 -3.66 22.54 -30.99
N ALA A 187 -3.77 21.72 -32.04
CA ALA A 187 -5.00 21.61 -32.82
C ALA A 187 -6.10 20.98 -31.93
N ALA A 188 -7.24 21.63 -31.80
CA ALA A 188 -8.31 21.15 -30.93
C ALA A 188 -8.85 19.77 -31.35
N GLU A 189 -8.89 19.51 -32.67
CA GLU A 189 -9.28 18.20 -33.22
C GLU A 189 -8.32 17.05 -32.91
N ASP A 190 -7.08 17.36 -32.52
CA ASP A 190 -6.05 16.37 -32.16
C ASP A 190 -5.97 16.11 -30.65
N ILE A 191 -6.83 16.75 -29.86
CA ILE A 191 -6.97 16.53 -28.41
C ILE A 191 -8.01 15.42 -28.18
N ILE A 192 -7.59 14.39 -27.47
CA ILE A 192 -8.45 13.27 -27.08
C ILE A 192 -8.48 13.24 -25.55
N PHE A 193 -9.59 13.60 -24.93
CA PHE A 193 -9.73 13.53 -23.49
C PHE A 193 -10.02 12.11 -23.03
N ASP A 194 -9.28 11.65 -22.00
CA ASP A 194 -9.66 10.52 -21.17
C ASP A 194 -10.08 11.05 -19.79
N PRO A 195 -11.41 11.19 -19.54
CA PRO A 195 -11.91 11.62 -18.25
C PRO A 195 -11.87 10.53 -17.18
N ASN A 196 -11.09 9.50 -17.36
CA ASN A 196 -10.88 8.31 -16.53
C ASN A 196 -12.14 7.43 -16.38
N ILE A 197 -12.06 6.20 -16.87
CA ILE A 197 -13.06 5.15 -16.64
C ILE A 197 -12.59 4.31 -15.45
N PHE A 198 -13.43 4.20 -14.42
CA PHE A 198 -13.18 3.41 -13.23
C PHE A 198 -14.16 2.25 -13.09
N ALA A 199 -13.76 1.25 -12.28
CA ALA A 199 -14.58 0.09 -12.02
C ALA A 199 -15.86 0.44 -11.25
N ILE A 200 -16.98 -0.14 -11.67
CA ILE A 200 -18.27 -0.08 -10.99
C ILE A 200 -18.58 -1.40 -10.29
N ALA A 201 -19.63 -1.42 -9.46
CA ALA A 201 -20.02 -2.59 -8.66
C ALA A 201 -18.88 -3.19 -7.84
N THR A 202 -18.09 -2.33 -7.24
CA THR A 202 -16.94 -2.71 -6.39
C THR A 202 -17.35 -3.05 -4.95
N GLY A 203 -18.62 -2.80 -4.59
CA GLY A 203 -19.13 -2.86 -3.23
C GLY A 203 -18.74 -1.64 -2.37
N ILE A 204 -18.28 -0.55 -3.00
CA ILE A 204 -17.95 0.74 -2.39
C ILE A 204 -18.94 1.76 -2.93
N GLU A 205 -19.74 2.36 -2.05
CA GLU A 205 -20.82 3.28 -2.45
C GLU A 205 -20.32 4.50 -3.23
N GLU A 206 -19.14 5.02 -2.87
CA GLU A 206 -18.51 6.14 -3.55
C GLU A 206 -18.16 5.86 -5.02
N HIS A 207 -18.07 4.57 -5.41
CA HIS A 207 -17.78 4.14 -6.78
C HIS A 207 -19.03 3.96 -7.66
N ASP A 208 -20.21 3.94 -7.06
CA ASP A 208 -21.46 3.63 -7.79
C ASP A 208 -21.76 4.64 -8.90
N ASN A 209 -21.26 5.87 -8.78
CA ASN A 209 -21.51 6.93 -9.76
C ASN A 209 -20.43 7.07 -10.84
N TYR A 210 -19.34 6.31 -10.81
CA TYR A 210 -18.19 6.49 -11.71
C TYR A 210 -18.52 6.40 -13.20
N ALA A 211 -19.40 5.46 -13.60
CA ALA A 211 -19.82 5.34 -15.00
C ALA A 211 -20.70 6.51 -15.42
N VAL A 212 -21.61 6.95 -14.57
CA VAL A 212 -22.47 8.13 -14.80
C VAL A 212 -21.61 9.39 -14.94
N ASP A 213 -20.65 9.58 -14.02
CA ASP A 213 -19.75 10.74 -14.05
C ASP A 213 -18.92 10.79 -15.34
N PHE A 214 -18.48 9.63 -15.86
CA PHE A 214 -17.79 9.57 -17.15
C PHE A 214 -18.72 9.95 -18.30
N ILE A 215 -19.92 9.38 -18.35
CA ILE A 215 -20.92 9.63 -19.40
C ILE A 215 -21.31 11.12 -19.44
N GLU A 216 -21.59 11.70 -18.27
CA GLU A 216 -21.95 13.12 -18.18
C GLU A 216 -20.78 14.05 -18.51
N ALA A 217 -19.55 13.71 -18.05
CA ALA A 217 -18.36 14.45 -18.43
C ALA A 217 -18.10 14.40 -19.94
N THR A 218 -18.32 13.24 -20.57
CA THR A 218 -18.25 13.09 -22.03
C THR A 218 -19.23 14.04 -22.72
N ARG A 219 -20.48 14.04 -22.28
CA ARG A 219 -21.52 14.95 -22.83
C ARG A 219 -21.12 16.42 -22.68
N TRP A 220 -20.61 16.79 -21.53
CA TRP A 220 -20.16 18.16 -21.26
C TRP A 220 -18.96 18.54 -22.15
N ILE A 221 -17.95 17.69 -22.28
CA ILE A 221 -16.77 17.93 -23.14
C ILE A 221 -17.20 18.17 -24.58
N LYS A 222 -18.11 17.37 -25.12
CA LYS A 222 -18.59 17.50 -26.50
C LYS A 222 -19.36 18.82 -26.72
N GLN A 223 -20.00 19.35 -25.70
CA GLN A 223 -20.77 20.60 -25.77
C GLN A 223 -19.92 21.87 -25.59
N HIS A 224 -18.86 21.79 -24.77
CA HIS A 224 -18.11 22.97 -24.30
C HIS A 224 -16.67 23.06 -24.84
N LEU A 225 -16.08 21.94 -25.30
CA LEU A 225 -14.72 21.90 -25.82
C LEU A 225 -14.71 21.53 -27.31
N PRO A 226 -14.97 22.50 -28.20
CA PRO A 226 -15.19 22.24 -29.60
C PRO A 226 -13.96 21.63 -30.27
N GLY A 227 -14.16 20.59 -31.08
CA GLY A 227 -13.10 19.85 -31.77
C GLY A 227 -12.56 18.66 -31.00
N ALA A 228 -12.52 18.74 -29.67
CA ALA A 228 -11.98 17.68 -28.82
C ALA A 228 -12.73 16.33 -28.99
N LYS A 229 -11.97 15.25 -28.88
CA LYS A 229 -12.47 13.88 -28.88
C LYS A 229 -12.48 13.34 -27.47
N VAL A 230 -13.23 12.24 -27.25
CA VAL A 230 -13.28 11.53 -25.97
C VAL A 230 -12.95 10.06 -26.19
N SER A 231 -12.07 9.55 -25.33
CA SER A 231 -11.65 8.15 -25.27
C SER A 231 -11.64 7.66 -23.82
N GLY A 232 -11.30 6.40 -23.62
CA GLY A 232 -11.04 5.81 -22.31
C GLY A 232 -10.79 4.31 -22.38
N GLY A 233 -10.18 3.77 -21.33
CA GLY A 233 -9.95 2.34 -21.15
C GLY A 233 -11.23 1.62 -20.73
N VAL A 234 -12.05 1.19 -21.70
CA VAL A 234 -13.40 0.61 -21.47
C VAL A 234 -13.34 -0.63 -20.58
N SER A 235 -12.31 -1.45 -20.72
CA SER A 235 -12.13 -2.66 -19.92
C SER A 235 -12.10 -2.41 -18.41
N ASN A 236 -11.77 -1.17 -17.98
CA ASN A 236 -11.72 -0.79 -16.56
C ASN A 236 -13.10 -0.81 -15.91
N VAL A 237 -14.18 -0.45 -16.63
CA VAL A 237 -15.54 -0.37 -16.06
C VAL A 237 -16.01 -1.68 -15.46
N SER A 238 -15.62 -2.82 -16.07
CA SER A 238 -16.06 -4.17 -15.69
C SER A 238 -15.08 -4.91 -14.77
N PHE A 239 -14.14 -4.20 -14.18
CA PHE A 239 -13.01 -4.80 -13.47
C PHE A 239 -13.41 -5.68 -12.29
N SER A 240 -14.49 -5.32 -11.58
CA SER A 240 -15.09 -6.07 -10.48
C SER A 240 -15.52 -7.49 -10.87
N PHE A 241 -15.80 -7.72 -12.17
CA PHE A 241 -16.23 -9.00 -12.73
C PHE A 241 -15.13 -9.74 -13.49
N ARG A 242 -13.86 -9.47 -13.20
CA ARG A 242 -12.74 -10.15 -13.87
C ARG A 242 -12.81 -11.66 -13.65
N GLY A 243 -12.77 -12.41 -14.75
CA GLY A 243 -12.94 -13.86 -14.75
C GLY A 243 -14.39 -14.33 -15.02
N ASN A 244 -15.30 -13.39 -15.32
CA ASN A 244 -16.66 -13.65 -15.79
C ASN A 244 -16.87 -12.91 -17.11
N ASP A 245 -16.35 -13.47 -18.20
CA ASP A 245 -16.32 -12.82 -19.51
C ASP A 245 -17.72 -12.46 -20.05
N PRO A 246 -18.79 -13.28 -19.90
CA PRO A 246 -20.13 -12.90 -20.33
C PRO A 246 -20.67 -11.64 -19.65
N VAL A 247 -20.49 -11.51 -18.34
CA VAL A 247 -20.94 -10.32 -17.60
C VAL A 247 -20.08 -9.10 -17.96
N ARG A 248 -18.79 -9.29 -18.16
CA ARG A 248 -17.90 -8.20 -18.60
C ARG A 248 -18.25 -7.68 -19.98
N GLU A 249 -18.53 -8.57 -20.92
CA GLU A 249 -18.99 -8.23 -22.26
C GLU A 249 -20.31 -7.43 -22.21
N ALA A 250 -21.26 -7.86 -21.39
CA ALA A 250 -22.51 -7.13 -21.19
C ALA A 250 -22.27 -5.73 -20.60
N ILE A 251 -21.38 -5.60 -19.59
CA ILE A 251 -21.03 -4.30 -19.00
C ILE A 251 -20.37 -3.39 -20.04
N HIS A 252 -19.40 -3.89 -20.83
CA HIS A 252 -18.76 -3.11 -21.89
C HIS A 252 -19.78 -2.62 -22.91
N THR A 253 -20.67 -3.51 -23.34
CA THR A 253 -21.69 -3.21 -24.36
C THR A 253 -22.67 -2.14 -23.87
N VAL A 254 -23.21 -2.31 -22.67
CA VAL A 254 -24.16 -1.34 -22.07
C VAL A 254 -23.49 -0.01 -21.80
N PHE A 255 -22.27 -0.01 -21.21
CA PHE A 255 -21.52 1.22 -20.97
C PHE A 255 -21.24 1.98 -22.26
N LEU A 256 -20.74 1.29 -23.29
CA LEU A 256 -20.47 1.92 -24.59
C LEU A 256 -21.73 2.44 -25.26
N TYR A 257 -22.86 1.73 -25.15
CA TYR A 257 -24.14 2.20 -25.68
C TYR A 257 -24.48 3.60 -25.15
N HIS A 258 -24.36 3.82 -23.84
CA HIS A 258 -24.65 5.11 -23.23
C HIS A 258 -23.54 6.14 -23.44
N ALA A 259 -22.28 5.75 -23.41
CA ALA A 259 -21.13 6.66 -23.59
C ALA A 259 -21.04 7.17 -25.04
N ILE A 260 -21.29 6.31 -26.03
CA ILE A 260 -21.35 6.71 -27.44
C ILE A 260 -22.53 7.65 -27.69
N ALA A 261 -23.69 7.38 -27.11
CA ALA A 261 -24.85 8.29 -27.17
C ALA A 261 -24.56 9.67 -26.52
N ALA A 262 -23.66 9.72 -25.52
CA ALA A 262 -23.17 10.96 -24.93
C ALA A 262 -22.09 11.67 -25.77
N GLY A 263 -21.53 11.01 -26.78
CA GLY A 263 -20.55 11.56 -27.72
C GLY A 263 -19.13 11.03 -27.60
N MET A 264 -18.93 9.86 -26.96
CA MET A 264 -17.62 9.18 -26.92
C MET A 264 -17.22 8.78 -28.35
N ASP A 265 -16.03 9.21 -28.79
CA ASP A 265 -15.57 9.04 -30.18
C ASP A 265 -14.83 7.72 -30.38
N MET A 266 -14.09 7.26 -29.37
CA MET A 266 -13.25 6.06 -29.44
C MET A 266 -13.10 5.40 -28.09
N GLY A 267 -12.63 4.16 -28.03
CA GLY A 267 -12.41 3.44 -26.79
C GLY A 267 -11.34 2.38 -26.90
N ILE A 268 -10.53 2.25 -25.84
CA ILE A 268 -9.49 1.22 -25.71
C ILE A 268 -10.17 -0.01 -25.12
N VAL A 269 -10.37 -1.03 -25.96
CA VAL A 269 -11.13 -2.23 -25.59
C VAL A 269 -10.78 -3.41 -26.50
N ASN A 270 -10.94 -4.63 -25.99
CA ASN A 270 -10.88 -5.83 -26.81
C ASN A 270 -12.12 -5.91 -27.72
N ALA A 271 -11.94 -5.77 -29.03
CA ALA A 271 -13.03 -5.84 -30.00
C ALA A 271 -13.87 -7.14 -29.91
N GLY A 272 -13.24 -8.25 -29.54
CA GLY A 272 -13.92 -9.52 -29.31
C GLY A 272 -14.71 -9.62 -27.99
N MET A 273 -14.79 -8.53 -27.20
CA MET A 273 -15.57 -8.44 -25.95
C MET A 273 -16.58 -7.28 -25.98
N ILE A 274 -17.08 -6.99 -27.17
CA ILE A 274 -18.17 -6.03 -27.39
C ILE A 274 -19.28 -6.79 -28.13
N GLY A 275 -20.42 -6.93 -27.48
CA GLY A 275 -21.62 -7.54 -28.06
C GLY A 275 -22.54 -6.49 -28.69
N VAL A 276 -23.70 -6.99 -29.15
CA VAL A 276 -24.81 -6.12 -29.58
C VAL A 276 -25.73 -5.89 -28.40
N TYR A 277 -26.06 -4.64 -28.11
CA TYR A 277 -26.85 -4.24 -26.92
C TYR A 277 -28.19 -4.99 -26.84
N ASP A 278 -28.91 -5.15 -28.02
CA ASP A 278 -30.19 -5.83 -28.06
C ASP A 278 -30.11 -7.35 -27.92
N ASP A 279 -28.94 -7.94 -28.16
CA ASP A 279 -28.70 -9.39 -28.06
C ASP A 279 -28.39 -9.83 -26.62
N ILE A 280 -28.13 -8.87 -25.71
CA ILE A 280 -27.88 -9.17 -24.28
C ILE A 280 -29.19 -9.73 -23.69
N GLU A 281 -29.08 -10.84 -22.94
CA GLU A 281 -30.21 -11.43 -22.22
C GLU A 281 -30.95 -10.34 -21.40
N PRO A 282 -32.27 -10.20 -21.52
CA PRO A 282 -32.99 -9.04 -20.98
C PRO A 282 -32.80 -8.78 -19.48
N VAL A 283 -32.74 -9.84 -18.66
CA VAL A 283 -32.54 -9.72 -17.22
C VAL A 283 -31.11 -9.24 -16.91
N LEU A 284 -30.12 -9.83 -17.60
CA LEU A 284 -28.72 -9.40 -17.45
C LEU A 284 -28.55 -7.95 -17.91
N ARG A 285 -29.15 -7.57 -19.03
CA ARG A 285 -29.12 -6.19 -19.55
C ARG A 285 -29.71 -5.20 -18.55
N GLU A 286 -30.87 -5.48 -17.98
CA GLU A 286 -31.51 -4.63 -16.97
C GLU A 286 -30.61 -4.44 -15.74
N ARG A 287 -30.04 -5.53 -15.22
CA ARG A 287 -29.15 -5.48 -14.05
C ARG A 287 -27.83 -4.72 -14.33
N VAL A 288 -27.28 -4.92 -15.52
CA VAL A 288 -26.08 -4.18 -15.95
C VAL A 288 -26.40 -2.69 -16.15
N GLU A 289 -27.54 -2.33 -16.72
CA GLU A 289 -27.96 -0.93 -16.82
C GLU A 289 -28.18 -0.28 -15.46
N ASP A 290 -28.77 -1.00 -14.51
CA ASP A 290 -28.98 -0.48 -13.16
C ASP A 290 -27.64 -0.09 -12.51
N VAL A 291 -26.58 -0.89 -12.75
CA VAL A 291 -25.25 -0.61 -12.26
C VAL A 291 -24.57 0.53 -13.03
N VAL A 292 -24.60 0.48 -14.37
CA VAL A 292 -23.94 1.50 -15.22
C VAL A 292 -24.54 2.89 -15.01
N LEU A 293 -25.88 2.96 -14.84
CA LEU A 293 -26.59 4.22 -14.68
C LEU A 293 -26.87 4.59 -13.21
N ASN A 294 -26.32 3.82 -12.27
CA ASN A 294 -26.53 3.99 -10.84
C ASN A 294 -28.02 4.18 -10.50
N ARG A 295 -28.87 3.31 -11.04
CA ARG A 295 -30.30 3.32 -10.77
C ARG A 295 -30.56 2.79 -9.36
N LYS A 296 -31.35 3.50 -8.57
CA LYS A 296 -31.74 3.03 -7.25
C LYS A 296 -32.60 1.78 -7.35
N PRO A 297 -32.29 0.74 -6.55
CA PRO A 297 -33.05 -0.49 -6.58
C PRO A 297 -34.51 -0.28 -6.21
N VAL A 298 -35.41 -0.92 -6.91
CA VAL A 298 -36.82 -1.03 -6.52
C VAL A 298 -36.94 -2.20 -5.54
N TYR A 299 -37.20 -1.87 -4.28
CA TYR A 299 -37.36 -2.90 -3.22
C TYR A 299 -38.66 -3.66 -3.37
N ARG A 300 -38.62 -4.98 -3.24
CA ARG A 300 -39.82 -5.81 -3.06
C ARG A 300 -40.06 -5.97 -1.54
N ASP A 301 -41.33 -5.91 -1.12
CA ASP A 301 -41.72 -6.11 0.29
C ASP A 301 -41.15 -7.43 0.84
N GLY A 302 -40.29 -7.34 1.86
CA GLY A 302 -39.73 -8.46 2.57
C GLY A 302 -38.31 -8.89 2.20
N GLU A 303 -37.68 -8.29 1.18
CA GLU A 303 -36.30 -8.55 0.80
C GLU A 303 -35.35 -7.49 1.42
N PRO A 304 -34.11 -7.87 1.84
CA PRO A 304 -33.12 -6.89 2.26
C PRO A 304 -32.78 -5.95 1.09
N PRO A 305 -32.49 -4.67 1.34
CA PRO A 305 -32.14 -3.72 0.28
C PRO A 305 -30.79 -4.06 -0.31
N LEU A 306 -30.78 -4.77 -1.44
CA LEU A 306 -29.57 -5.05 -2.21
C LEU A 306 -29.25 -3.88 -3.14
N SER A 307 -28.00 -3.45 -3.17
CA SER A 307 -27.50 -2.47 -4.15
C SER A 307 -27.61 -3.00 -5.59
N ALA A 308 -27.54 -2.12 -6.59
CA ALA A 308 -27.51 -2.55 -7.99
C ALA A 308 -26.35 -3.52 -8.26
N GLY A 309 -25.18 -3.28 -7.65
CA GLY A 309 -24.00 -4.15 -7.76
C GLY A 309 -24.23 -5.55 -7.19
N GLU A 310 -24.81 -5.65 -5.99
CA GLU A 310 -25.13 -6.95 -5.35
C GLU A 310 -26.13 -7.75 -6.19
N ARG A 311 -27.16 -7.10 -6.73
CA ARG A 311 -28.12 -7.76 -7.63
C ARG A 311 -27.51 -8.27 -8.93
N LEU A 312 -26.48 -7.59 -9.44
CA LEU A 312 -25.75 -8.08 -10.61
C LEU A 312 -24.87 -9.28 -10.24
N ILE A 313 -24.25 -9.28 -9.04
CA ILE A 313 -23.42 -10.38 -8.55
C ILE A 313 -24.24 -11.67 -8.41
N GLU A 314 -25.48 -11.61 -7.90
CA GLU A 314 -26.36 -12.78 -7.79
C GLU A 314 -26.59 -13.48 -9.15
N ILE A 315 -26.74 -12.70 -10.22
CA ILE A 315 -26.93 -13.26 -11.57
C ILE A 315 -25.60 -13.70 -12.17
N ALA A 316 -24.51 -13.01 -11.86
CA ALA A 316 -23.19 -13.29 -12.40
C ALA A 316 -22.69 -14.71 -12.07
N GLU A 317 -23.07 -15.27 -10.92
CA GLU A 317 -22.73 -16.65 -10.55
C GLU A 317 -23.45 -17.68 -11.41
N SER A 318 -24.70 -17.43 -11.77
CA SER A 318 -25.46 -18.31 -12.65
C SER A 318 -25.01 -18.29 -14.12
N ALA A 319 -24.47 -17.17 -14.59
CA ALA A 319 -23.91 -17.01 -15.94
C ALA A 319 -22.54 -17.72 -16.14
N LYS A 320 -21.86 -18.07 -15.05
CA LYS A 320 -20.55 -18.74 -15.03
C LYS A 320 -20.59 -20.24 -15.38
N SER A 321 -21.77 -20.87 -15.38
CA SER A 321 -21.96 -22.33 -15.52
C SER A 321 -21.86 -22.88 -16.95
N GLY A 322 -21.28 -22.14 -17.88
CA GLY A 322 -20.93 -22.56 -19.23
C GLY A 322 -19.52 -23.09 -19.37
N ALA A 323 -19.28 -24.33 -18.99
CA ALA A 323 -18.22 -25.27 -19.41
C ALA A 323 -16.77 -24.78 -19.55
N LYS A 324 -15.93 -25.19 -18.61
CA LYS A 324 -14.52 -25.61 -18.86
C LYS A 324 -14.27 -26.98 -18.23
N ASP A 325 -13.64 -27.85 -19.00
CA ASP A 325 -13.26 -29.22 -18.63
C ASP A 325 -12.25 -29.25 -17.46
N ASP A 326 -12.75 -29.51 -16.25
CA ASP A 326 -11.99 -29.54 -14.99
C ASP A 326 -11.76 -30.98 -14.46
N SER A 327 -11.80 -31.99 -15.35
CA SER A 327 -11.74 -33.41 -14.95
C SER A 327 -10.47 -33.80 -14.16
N LYS A 328 -9.34 -33.13 -14.40
CA LYS A 328 -8.08 -33.41 -13.67
C LYS A 328 -7.93 -32.67 -12.33
N LYS A 329 -8.65 -31.58 -12.14
CA LYS A 329 -8.56 -30.78 -10.90
C LYS A 329 -9.35 -31.37 -9.74
N ASN A 330 -10.30 -32.26 -10.02
CA ASN A 330 -11.24 -32.80 -9.05
C ASN A 330 -11.10 -34.30 -8.80
N GLU A 331 -9.97 -34.92 -9.12
CA GLU A 331 -9.70 -36.35 -8.82
C GLU A 331 -9.88 -36.67 -7.32
N TRP A 332 -9.52 -35.73 -6.42
CA TRP A 332 -9.70 -35.87 -4.98
C TRP A 332 -11.16 -35.97 -4.53
N ARG A 333 -12.10 -35.53 -5.37
CA ARG A 333 -13.56 -35.69 -5.09
C ARG A 333 -13.99 -37.16 -5.07
N SER A 334 -13.20 -38.09 -5.62
CA SER A 334 -13.46 -39.55 -5.55
C SER A 334 -13.05 -40.20 -4.22
N LEU A 335 -12.29 -39.45 -3.35
CA LEU A 335 -11.90 -39.91 -2.05
C LEU A 335 -13.10 -40.09 -1.10
N PRO A 336 -12.98 -40.94 -0.07
CA PRO A 336 -13.95 -41.02 1.01
C PRO A 336 -14.20 -39.66 1.65
N LEU A 337 -15.39 -39.40 2.13
CA LEU A 337 -15.80 -38.07 2.62
C LEU A 337 -14.90 -37.48 3.69
N ARG A 338 -14.43 -38.32 4.64
CA ARG A 338 -13.47 -37.90 5.68
C ARG A 338 -12.13 -37.45 5.08
N GLU A 339 -11.64 -38.15 4.08
CA GLU A 339 -10.40 -37.83 3.38
C GLU A 339 -10.55 -36.57 2.49
N ARG A 340 -11.75 -36.35 1.91
CA ARG A 340 -12.07 -35.12 1.18
C ARG A 340 -11.98 -33.88 2.07
N LEU A 341 -12.57 -33.93 3.28
CA LEU A 341 -12.49 -32.86 4.26
C LEU A 341 -11.04 -32.58 4.67
N ALA A 342 -10.27 -33.63 4.98
CA ALA A 342 -8.85 -33.47 5.30
C ALA A 342 -8.05 -32.89 4.13
N HIS A 343 -8.30 -33.37 2.90
CA HIS A 343 -7.65 -32.83 1.68
C HIS A 343 -7.98 -31.35 1.47
N ALA A 344 -9.27 -30.97 1.60
CA ALA A 344 -9.70 -29.59 1.45
C ALA A 344 -9.01 -28.67 2.47
N LEU A 345 -8.85 -29.11 3.72
CA LEU A 345 -8.14 -28.36 4.77
C LEU A 345 -6.63 -28.25 4.47
N VAL A 346 -5.96 -29.35 4.16
CA VAL A 346 -4.50 -29.35 3.90
C VAL A 346 -4.15 -28.50 2.69
N HIS A 347 -4.99 -28.50 1.66
CA HIS A 347 -4.74 -27.73 0.41
C HIS A 347 -5.42 -26.36 0.37
N GLY A 348 -6.18 -25.97 1.41
CA GLY A 348 -6.86 -24.68 1.50
C GLY A 348 -7.96 -24.49 0.44
N LEU A 349 -8.69 -25.57 0.11
CA LEU A 349 -9.75 -25.61 -0.91
C LEU A 349 -11.12 -25.40 -0.26
N ASN A 350 -11.77 -24.28 -0.55
CA ASN A 350 -13.06 -23.93 0.07
C ASN A 350 -14.30 -24.23 -0.80
N GLU A 351 -14.10 -24.55 -2.08
CA GLU A 351 -15.21 -24.69 -3.07
C GLU A 351 -16.30 -25.69 -2.66
N PHE A 352 -15.93 -26.82 -2.03
CA PHE A 352 -16.88 -27.89 -1.66
C PHE A 352 -16.99 -28.11 -0.15
N ILE A 353 -16.35 -27.26 0.67
CA ILE A 353 -16.22 -27.55 2.10
C ILE A 353 -17.59 -27.57 2.82
N THR A 354 -18.48 -26.65 2.46
CA THR A 354 -19.83 -26.59 3.04
C THR A 354 -20.65 -27.83 2.71
N GLU A 355 -20.64 -28.26 1.43
CA GLU A 355 -21.32 -29.46 0.97
C GLU A 355 -20.78 -30.72 1.65
N ASP A 356 -19.45 -30.89 1.67
CA ASP A 356 -18.81 -32.06 2.29
C ASP A 356 -19.01 -32.08 3.81
N THR A 357 -19.05 -30.91 4.46
CA THR A 357 -19.34 -30.78 5.90
C THR A 357 -20.79 -31.19 6.19
N GLU A 358 -21.74 -30.76 5.36
CA GLU A 358 -23.14 -31.17 5.48
C GLU A 358 -23.30 -32.68 5.32
N HIS A 359 -22.72 -33.25 4.28
CA HIS A 359 -22.75 -34.69 4.05
C HIS A 359 -22.15 -35.48 5.21
N MET A 360 -21.04 -34.99 5.80
CA MET A 360 -20.40 -35.60 6.97
C MET A 360 -21.31 -35.49 8.20
N TRP A 361 -21.96 -34.35 8.42
CA TRP A 361 -22.92 -34.17 9.49
C TRP A 361 -24.12 -35.13 9.34
N GLN A 362 -24.71 -35.23 8.16
CA GLN A 362 -25.82 -36.12 7.91
C GLN A 362 -25.43 -37.59 8.15
N ALA A 363 -24.24 -38.01 7.74
CA ALA A 363 -23.75 -39.37 7.97
C ALA A 363 -23.56 -39.64 9.47
N LEU A 364 -22.93 -38.76 10.24
CA LEU A 364 -22.73 -38.90 11.67
C LEU A 364 -24.06 -38.85 12.44
N ARG A 365 -24.99 -38.00 12.02
CA ARG A 365 -26.33 -37.89 12.59
C ARG A 365 -27.12 -39.22 12.46
N ALA A 366 -27.00 -39.90 11.32
CA ALA A 366 -27.64 -41.21 11.12
C ALA A 366 -27.10 -42.29 12.07
N GLU A 367 -25.86 -42.14 12.52
CA GLU A 367 -25.22 -43.01 13.52
C GLU A 367 -25.42 -42.55 14.98
N GLY A 368 -26.24 -41.51 15.22
CA GLY A 368 -26.47 -40.94 16.53
C GLY A 368 -25.37 -40.00 17.03
N GLY A 369 -24.52 -39.52 16.10
CA GLY A 369 -23.45 -38.56 16.37
C GLY A 369 -23.98 -37.13 16.55
N ARG A 370 -23.11 -36.25 17.04
CA ARG A 370 -23.35 -34.82 17.32
C ARG A 370 -22.68 -33.93 16.26
N PRO A 371 -23.18 -32.71 15.99
CA PRO A 371 -22.50 -31.77 15.07
C PRO A 371 -21.04 -31.51 15.46
N LEU A 372 -20.77 -31.46 16.78
CA LEU A 372 -19.43 -31.28 17.31
C LEU A 372 -18.46 -32.41 16.91
N HIS A 373 -18.93 -33.64 16.72
CA HIS A 373 -18.12 -34.76 16.27
C HIS A 373 -17.56 -34.58 14.81
N VAL A 374 -18.23 -33.75 13.98
CA VAL A 374 -17.68 -33.37 12.68
C VAL A 374 -16.43 -32.49 12.87
N ILE A 375 -16.48 -31.59 13.85
CA ILE A 375 -15.36 -30.69 14.17
C ILE A 375 -14.22 -31.46 14.82
N GLU A 376 -14.51 -32.17 15.93
CA GLU A 376 -13.53 -32.92 16.74
C GLU A 376 -12.90 -34.13 16.02
N GLY A 377 -13.57 -34.65 15.00
CA GLY A 377 -13.07 -35.74 14.16
C GLY A 377 -12.47 -35.23 12.84
N PRO A 378 -13.22 -35.39 11.71
CA PRO A 378 -12.67 -35.20 10.38
C PRO A 378 -12.02 -33.83 10.14
N LEU A 379 -12.61 -32.74 10.67
CA LEU A 379 -12.06 -31.41 10.48
C LEU A 379 -10.78 -31.20 11.30
N MET A 380 -10.77 -31.63 12.56
CA MET A 380 -9.57 -31.54 13.40
C MET A 380 -8.46 -32.49 12.94
N ASP A 381 -8.80 -33.67 12.41
CA ASP A 381 -7.80 -34.57 11.83
C ASP A 381 -7.04 -33.87 10.68
N GLY A 382 -7.78 -33.17 9.79
CA GLY A 382 -7.18 -32.37 8.74
C GLY A 382 -6.31 -31.21 9.26
N MET A 383 -6.80 -30.51 10.28
CA MET A 383 -6.05 -29.41 10.91
C MET A 383 -4.82 -29.88 11.70
N ASN A 384 -4.86 -31.05 12.31
CA ASN A 384 -3.69 -31.65 12.95
C ASN A 384 -2.59 -31.93 11.93
N VAL A 385 -2.96 -32.44 10.73
CA VAL A 385 -1.99 -32.63 9.63
C VAL A 385 -1.39 -31.28 9.21
N VAL A 386 -2.21 -30.22 9.10
CA VAL A 386 -1.74 -28.85 8.81
C VAL A 386 -0.75 -28.38 9.90
N GLY A 387 -1.09 -28.59 11.18
CA GLY A 387 -0.24 -28.22 12.32
C GLY A 387 1.09 -28.98 12.32
N ASP A 388 1.08 -30.30 12.04
CA ASP A 388 2.28 -31.11 11.95
C ASP A 388 3.18 -30.71 10.79
N LEU A 389 2.61 -30.45 9.61
CA LEU A 389 3.36 -29.97 8.44
C LEU A 389 3.96 -28.59 8.68
N PHE A 390 3.25 -27.70 9.36
CA PHE A 390 3.73 -26.38 9.73
C PHE A 390 4.87 -26.47 10.77
N GLY A 391 4.69 -27.28 11.81
CA GLY A 391 5.71 -27.53 12.85
C GLY A 391 6.99 -28.17 12.31
N GLN A 392 6.90 -28.97 11.23
CA GLN A 392 8.03 -29.60 10.53
C GLN A 392 8.67 -28.68 9.48
N GLY A 393 8.17 -27.45 9.27
CA GLY A 393 8.63 -26.54 8.23
C GLY A 393 8.28 -26.97 6.80
N LYS A 394 7.35 -27.93 6.65
CA LYS A 394 6.87 -28.42 5.33
C LYS A 394 5.66 -27.65 4.80
N MET A 395 5.03 -26.86 5.64
CA MET A 395 3.94 -25.95 5.31
C MET A 395 4.28 -24.58 5.84
N PHE A 396 3.89 -23.53 5.12
CA PHE A 396 4.21 -22.16 5.46
C PHE A 396 2.97 -21.39 5.94
N LEU A 397 3.17 -20.28 6.63
CA LEU A 397 2.11 -19.48 7.24
C LEU A 397 0.95 -19.15 6.28
N PRO A 398 1.17 -18.70 5.02
CA PRO A 398 0.08 -18.43 4.09
C PRO A 398 -0.82 -19.64 3.82
N GLN A 399 -0.26 -20.84 3.79
CA GLN A 399 -1.02 -22.08 3.60
C GLN A 399 -1.87 -22.38 4.82
N VAL A 400 -1.32 -22.19 6.03
CA VAL A 400 -2.05 -22.36 7.30
C VAL A 400 -3.24 -21.40 7.38
N VAL A 401 -3.05 -20.13 6.98
CA VAL A 401 -4.14 -19.13 6.96
C VAL A 401 -5.24 -19.51 5.97
N LYS A 402 -4.90 -20.09 4.80
CA LYS A 402 -5.89 -20.63 3.86
C LYS A 402 -6.62 -21.84 4.43
N SER A 403 -5.92 -22.77 5.06
CA SER A 403 -6.55 -23.92 5.76
C SER A 403 -7.52 -23.46 6.86
N ALA A 404 -7.15 -22.41 7.59
CA ALA A 404 -7.99 -21.80 8.60
C ALA A 404 -9.30 -21.24 8.03
N ARG A 405 -9.27 -20.61 6.88
CA ARG A 405 -10.47 -20.15 6.16
C ARG A 405 -11.41 -21.31 5.88
N VAL A 406 -10.88 -22.42 5.34
CA VAL A 406 -11.66 -23.64 5.05
C VAL A 406 -12.30 -24.18 6.33
N MET A 407 -11.54 -24.24 7.42
CA MET A 407 -12.04 -24.67 8.75
C MET A 407 -13.17 -23.76 9.26
N LYS A 408 -12.98 -22.44 9.17
CA LYS A 408 -13.99 -21.44 9.60
C LYS A 408 -15.30 -21.59 8.83
N GLN A 409 -15.24 -21.79 7.53
CA GLN A 409 -16.43 -22.01 6.69
C GLN A 409 -17.16 -23.29 7.08
N ALA A 410 -16.42 -24.38 7.32
CA ALA A 410 -17.02 -25.64 7.78
C ALA A 410 -17.70 -25.48 9.15
N VAL A 411 -17.04 -24.82 10.10
CA VAL A 411 -17.59 -24.55 11.43
C VAL A 411 -18.78 -23.62 11.35
N ALA A 412 -18.72 -22.54 10.57
CA ALA A 412 -19.84 -21.61 10.38
C ALA A 412 -21.10 -22.32 9.87
N HIS A 413 -20.93 -23.28 8.96
CA HIS A 413 -22.04 -24.14 8.50
C HIS A 413 -22.64 -24.98 9.62
N LEU A 414 -21.85 -25.45 10.59
CA LEU A 414 -22.29 -26.30 11.70
C LEU A 414 -22.88 -25.51 12.89
N ILE A 415 -22.62 -24.20 13.02
CA ILE A 415 -23.08 -23.37 14.13
C ILE A 415 -24.58 -23.49 14.36
N PRO A 416 -25.48 -23.39 13.38
CA PRO A 416 -26.92 -23.51 13.61
C PRO A 416 -27.33 -24.87 14.25
N TYR A 417 -26.66 -25.93 13.86
CA TYR A 417 -26.91 -27.28 14.41
C TYR A 417 -26.37 -27.42 15.84
N ILE A 418 -25.22 -26.82 16.12
CA ILE A 418 -24.62 -26.78 17.47
C ILE A 418 -25.48 -25.95 18.42
N GLU A 419 -25.97 -24.78 17.96
CA GLU A 419 -26.86 -23.93 18.78
C GLU A 419 -28.19 -24.60 19.07
N GLU A 420 -28.74 -25.32 18.12
CA GLU A 420 -29.95 -26.12 18.35
C GLU A 420 -29.70 -27.25 19.32
N GLU A 421 -28.59 -27.95 19.22
CA GLU A 421 -28.18 -28.98 20.18
C GLU A 421 -27.92 -28.37 21.57
N LYS A 422 -27.25 -27.23 21.66
CA LYS A 422 -26.98 -26.51 22.91
C LYS A 422 -28.26 -26.09 23.60
N ARG A 423 -29.26 -25.59 22.86
CA ARG A 423 -30.61 -25.33 23.39
C ARG A 423 -31.27 -26.58 23.97
N GLN A 424 -31.03 -27.75 23.37
CA GLN A 424 -31.53 -29.03 23.85
C GLN A 424 -30.73 -29.54 25.08
N GLN A 425 -29.44 -29.20 25.21
CA GLN A 425 -28.52 -29.63 26.27
C GLN A 425 -28.49 -28.68 27.47
N GLU A 426 -28.69 -27.37 27.29
CA GLU A 426 -28.93 -26.44 28.43
C GLU A 426 -30.12 -26.90 29.27
N ALA A 427 -31.02 -27.68 28.66
CA ALA A 427 -32.02 -28.48 29.38
C ALA A 427 -31.43 -29.72 30.10
N ALA A 428 -30.17 -30.13 29.83
CA ALA A 428 -29.56 -31.39 30.31
C ALA A 428 -28.19 -31.29 31.05
N GLY A 429 -27.45 -30.13 31.00
CA GLY A 429 -26.32 -29.81 31.89
C GLY A 429 -24.93 -30.40 31.60
N GLU A 430 -24.42 -30.39 30.39
CA GLU A 430 -23.03 -30.83 30.07
C GLU A 430 -22.13 -29.77 29.40
N ASP A 431 -20.81 -29.71 29.80
CA ASP A 431 -19.81 -28.74 29.38
C ASP A 431 -18.85 -29.24 28.25
N VAL A 432 -18.51 -28.39 27.30
CA VAL A 432 -17.57 -28.65 26.15
C VAL A 432 -16.18 -28.03 26.41
N LYS A 433 -15.10 -28.82 26.32
CA LYS A 433 -13.72 -28.35 26.62
C LYS A 433 -12.94 -28.00 25.34
N THR A 434 -12.50 -26.73 25.24
CA THR A 434 -11.42 -26.28 24.33
C THR A 434 -10.04 -26.54 24.95
N LYS A 435 -8.94 -26.45 24.16
CA LYS A 435 -7.56 -26.54 24.68
C LYS A 435 -7.19 -25.38 25.64
N GLY A 436 -7.93 -24.30 25.60
CA GLY A 436 -7.79 -23.13 26.44
C GLY A 436 -8.33 -21.89 25.75
N LYS A 437 -8.63 -20.85 26.55
CA LYS A 437 -9.18 -19.60 26.07
C LYS A 437 -8.13 -18.49 26.18
N ILE A 438 -7.93 -17.75 25.10
CA ILE A 438 -6.92 -16.68 24.99
C ILE A 438 -7.62 -15.36 24.64
N VAL A 439 -7.39 -14.33 25.43
CA VAL A 439 -7.79 -12.96 25.09
C VAL A 439 -6.58 -12.23 24.51
N ILE A 440 -6.69 -11.71 23.29
CA ILE A 440 -5.59 -11.02 22.61
C ILE A 440 -6.01 -9.62 22.16
N ALA A 441 -5.11 -8.64 22.33
CA ALA A 441 -5.36 -7.26 21.97
C ALA A 441 -4.09 -6.56 21.45
N THR A 442 -4.26 -5.58 20.57
CA THR A 442 -3.24 -4.55 20.35
C THR A 442 -3.45 -3.47 21.41
N VAL A 443 -2.38 -3.14 22.14
CA VAL A 443 -2.44 -2.25 23.30
C VAL A 443 -2.89 -0.82 22.95
N LYS A 444 -3.32 -0.08 23.97
CA LYS A 444 -3.81 1.28 23.84
C LYS A 444 -2.89 2.16 22.97
N GLY A 445 -3.50 2.89 22.05
CA GLY A 445 -2.84 3.85 21.17
C GLY A 445 -2.08 3.26 20.01
N ASP A 446 -2.05 1.93 19.84
CA ASP A 446 -1.45 1.25 18.70
C ASP A 446 -2.53 0.70 17.75
N VAL A 447 -2.37 0.93 16.45
CA VAL A 447 -3.34 0.56 15.40
C VAL A 447 -2.87 -0.63 14.55
N HIS A 448 -1.66 -1.12 14.78
CA HIS A 448 -1.04 -2.17 13.97
C HIS A 448 -1.48 -3.55 14.46
N ASP A 449 -2.17 -4.30 13.63
CA ASP A 449 -2.78 -5.58 14.02
C ASP A 449 -2.49 -6.76 13.09
N ILE A 450 -1.74 -6.60 12.02
CA ILE A 450 -1.44 -7.68 11.07
C ILE A 450 -0.85 -8.89 11.81
N GLY A 451 0.21 -8.69 12.57
CA GLY A 451 0.85 -9.78 13.35
C GLY A 451 -0.08 -10.41 14.36
N LYS A 452 -0.89 -9.62 15.07
CA LYS A 452 -1.90 -10.10 16.02
C LYS A 452 -2.96 -10.96 15.32
N ASN A 453 -3.45 -10.53 14.17
CA ASN A 453 -4.48 -11.26 13.44
C ASN A 453 -3.94 -12.58 12.90
N ILE A 454 -2.70 -12.63 12.44
CA ILE A 454 -2.01 -13.87 12.08
C ILE A 454 -1.94 -14.84 13.27
N VAL A 455 -1.47 -14.38 14.43
CA VAL A 455 -1.39 -15.18 15.66
C VAL A 455 -2.77 -15.68 16.06
N THR A 456 -3.79 -14.84 15.99
CA THR A 456 -5.19 -15.23 16.28
C THR A 456 -5.63 -16.40 15.42
N VAL A 457 -5.43 -16.30 14.10
CA VAL A 457 -5.79 -17.35 13.15
C VAL A 457 -5.04 -18.65 13.45
N VAL A 458 -3.73 -18.58 13.65
CA VAL A 458 -2.89 -19.75 13.93
C VAL A 458 -3.31 -20.45 15.24
N LEU A 459 -3.61 -19.71 16.30
CA LEU A 459 -4.09 -20.27 17.56
C LEU A 459 -5.47 -20.91 17.41
N GLN A 460 -6.42 -20.26 16.71
CA GLN A 460 -7.76 -20.80 16.44
C GLN A 460 -7.67 -22.11 15.65
N CYS A 461 -6.78 -22.21 14.67
CA CYS A 461 -6.53 -23.43 13.91
C CYS A 461 -6.01 -24.59 14.76
N ASN A 462 -5.42 -24.29 15.92
CA ASN A 462 -4.88 -25.28 16.85
C ASN A 462 -5.80 -25.56 18.06
N ASN A 463 -7.10 -25.29 17.91
CA ASN A 463 -8.16 -25.56 18.88
C ASN A 463 -8.08 -24.71 20.16
N PHE A 464 -7.54 -23.49 20.08
CA PHE A 464 -7.70 -22.50 21.12
C PHE A 464 -8.91 -21.60 20.82
N GLU A 465 -9.68 -21.27 21.83
CA GLU A 465 -10.70 -20.23 21.73
C GLU A 465 -10.01 -18.87 21.87
N VAL A 466 -10.04 -18.05 20.83
CA VAL A 466 -9.36 -16.75 20.83
C VAL A 466 -10.37 -15.61 20.74
N VAL A 467 -10.38 -14.77 21.76
CA VAL A 467 -11.15 -13.52 21.81
C VAL A 467 -10.24 -12.38 21.35
N ASN A 468 -10.38 -11.98 20.09
CA ASN A 468 -9.62 -10.87 19.51
C ASN A 468 -10.35 -9.55 19.80
N MET A 469 -9.74 -8.69 20.60
CA MET A 469 -10.33 -7.41 21.01
C MET A 469 -10.06 -6.26 20.05
N GLY A 470 -9.30 -6.49 18.97
CA GLY A 470 -8.96 -5.43 18.00
C GLY A 470 -7.74 -4.61 18.41
N VAL A 471 -7.77 -3.32 18.09
CA VAL A 471 -6.67 -2.38 18.26
C VAL A 471 -7.00 -1.28 19.27
N MET A 472 -6.00 -0.56 19.75
CA MET A 472 -6.12 0.58 20.68
C MET A 472 -6.85 0.24 21.99
N VAL A 473 -6.75 -0.99 22.46
CA VAL A 473 -7.54 -1.48 23.61
C VAL A 473 -6.91 -1.04 24.92
N PRO A 474 -7.63 -0.28 25.78
CA PRO A 474 -7.13 0.13 27.08
C PRO A 474 -6.92 -1.07 28.03
N CYS A 475 -5.91 -0.97 28.90
CA CYS A 475 -5.56 -2.01 29.88
C CYS A 475 -6.78 -2.53 30.67
N HIS A 476 -7.62 -1.64 31.20
CA HIS A 476 -8.77 -2.02 32.02
C HIS A 476 -9.80 -2.83 31.24
N GLU A 477 -9.98 -2.56 29.94
CA GLU A 477 -10.88 -3.35 29.08
C GLU A 477 -10.30 -4.73 28.78
N ILE A 478 -8.98 -4.83 28.52
CA ILE A 478 -8.30 -6.11 28.30
C ILE A 478 -8.49 -7.00 29.54
N LEU A 479 -8.19 -6.46 30.73
CA LEU A 479 -8.28 -7.23 31.96
C LEU A 479 -9.73 -7.57 32.35
N ALA A 480 -10.66 -6.65 32.16
CA ALA A 480 -12.08 -6.90 32.36
C ALA A 480 -12.61 -8.01 31.45
N ARG A 481 -12.26 -7.94 30.16
CA ARG A 481 -12.67 -8.96 29.18
C ARG A 481 -12.06 -10.31 29.49
N ALA A 482 -10.78 -10.37 29.86
CA ALA A 482 -10.09 -11.60 30.22
C ALA A 482 -10.77 -12.29 31.45
N LYS A 483 -11.26 -11.48 32.43
CA LYS A 483 -12.02 -12.02 33.56
C LYS A 483 -13.38 -12.57 33.16
N VAL A 484 -14.14 -11.80 32.38
CA VAL A 484 -15.49 -12.18 31.91
C VAL A 484 -15.43 -13.47 31.10
N GLU A 485 -14.45 -13.57 30.24
CA GLU A 485 -14.24 -14.77 29.38
C GLU A 485 -13.63 -15.95 30.16
N GLY A 486 -13.11 -15.72 31.35
CA GLY A 486 -12.38 -16.74 32.09
C GLY A 486 -11.10 -17.17 31.38
N ALA A 487 -10.40 -16.21 30.75
CA ALA A 487 -9.23 -16.48 29.95
C ALA A 487 -8.13 -17.23 30.70
N ASP A 488 -7.54 -18.19 30.03
CA ASP A 488 -6.39 -18.96 30.52
C ASP A 488 -5.06 -18.25 30.19
N ILE A 489 -5.05 -17.41 29.13
CA ILE A 489 -3.89 -16.63 28.68
C ILE A 489 -4.36 -15.25 28.21
N VAL A 490 -3.53 -14.23 28.48
CA VAL A 490 -3.67 -12.88 27.90
C VAL A 490 -2.53 -12.63 26.92
N GLY A 491 -2.83 -12.14 25.71
CA GLY A 491 -1.86 -11.81 24.69
C GLY A 491 -1.88 -10.32 24.35
N LEU A 492 -0.70 -9.70 24.25
CA LEU A 492 -0.53 -8.31 23.86
C LEU A 492 0.31 -8.18 22.61
N SER A 493 -0.10 -7.30 21.72
CA SER A 493 0.62 -6.94 20.50
C SER A 493 0.87 -5.44 20.44
N GLY A 494 1.99 -5.04 19.84
CA GLY A 494 2.33 -3.64 19.60
C GLY A 494 3.49 -3.50 18.62
N LEU A 495 3.46 -2.41 17.82
CA LEU A 495 4.47 -2.11 16.81
C LEU A 495 5.26 -0.86 17.12
N ILE A 496 4.67 0.14 17.75
CA ILE A 496 5.32 1.41 18.03
C ILE A 496 6.00 1.39 19.40
N THR A 497 7.02 2.21 19.58
CA THR A 497 7.78 2.27 20.83
C THR A 497 6.91 2.53 22.08
N PRO A 498 5.90 3.43 22.08
CA PRO A 498 5.02 3.62 23.22
C PRO A 498 4.24 2.38 23.66
N SER A 499 4.01 1.42 22.76
CA SER A 499 3.32 0.17 23.07
C SER A 499 4.07 -0.68 24.10
N LEU A 500 5.38 -0.56 24.16
CA LEU A 500 6.23 -1.26 25.13
C LEU A 500 5.94 -0.83 26.57
N GLU A 501 5.66 0.45 26.79
CA GLU A 501 5.28 0.98 28.10
C GLU A 501 3.87 0.54 28.51
N GLU A 502 2.93 0.52 27.54
CA GLU A 502 1.59 0.01 27.76
C GLU A 502 1.61 -1.47 28.15
N MET A 503 2.46 -2.29 27.52
CA MET A 503 2.63 -3.70 27.89
C MET A 503 3.19 -3.87 29.31
N GLN A 504 4.16 -3.04 29.70
CA GLN A 504 4.70 -3.00 31.07
C GLN A 504 3.60 -2.58 32.07
N PHE A 505 2.79 -1.58 31.71
CA PHE A 505 1.67 -1.13 32.52
C PHE A 505 0.64 -2.23 32.72
N VAL A 506 0.26 -2.96 31.66
CA VAL A 506 -0.67 -4.10 31.75
C VAL A 506 -0.11 -5.17 32.69
N ALA A 507 1.17 -5.52 32.60
CA ALA A 507 1.79 -6.48 33.53
C ALA A 507 1.71 -6.01 34.99
N ALA A 508 1.97 -4.72 35.24
CA ALA A 508 1.87 -4.15 36.59
C ALA A 508 0.42 -4.12 37.11
N GLU A 509 -0.57 -3.87 36.26
CA GLU A 509 -1.98 -3.93 36.65
C GLU A 509 -2.45 -5.37 36.88
N MET A 510 -1.97 -6.35 36.10
CA MET A 510 -2.20 -7.78 36.39
C MET A 510 -1.65 -8.20 37.76
N GLN A 511 -0.52 -7.65 38.19
CA GLN A 511 0.06 -7.92 39.52
C GLN A 511 -0.79 -7.33 40.65
N LYS A 512 -1.38 -6.16 40.43
CA LYS A 512 -2.25 -5.52 41.44
C LYS A 512 -3.60 -6.24 41.58
N ASP A 513 -4.08 -6.85 40.55
CA ASP A 513 -5.36 -7.50 40.46
C ASP A 513 -5.27 -8.93 41.02
N GLU A 514 -6.08 -9.23 42.03
CA GLU A 514 -6.09 -10.51 42.75
C GLU A 514 -6.36 -11.69 41.83
N HIS A 515 -7.28 -11.56 40.87
CA HIS A 515 -7.64 -12.61 39.93
C HIS A 515 -6.45 -13.11 39.11
N PHE A 516 -5.69 -12.19 38.54
CA PHE A 516 -4.51 -12.53 37.73
C PHE A 516 -3.32 -12.97 38.57
N ARG A 517 -3.08 -12.29 39.71
CA ARG A 517 -1.97 -12.60 40.61
C ARG A 517 -2.08 -13.98 41.22
N VAL A 518 -3.25 -14.35 41.73
CA VAL A 518 -3.46 -15.65 42.39
C VAL A 518 -3.47 -16.80 41.39
N ARG A 519 -4.13 -16.61 40.25
CA ARG A 519 -4.21 -17.63 39.20
C ARG A 519 -2.92 -17.69 38.34
N LYS A 520 -2.05 -16.71 38.45
CA LYS A 520 -0.82 -16.58 37.65
C LYS A 520 -1.06 -16.73 36.13
N ILE A 521 -2.12 -16.07 35.65
CA ILE A 521 -2.52 -16.15 34.24
C ILE A 521 -1.36 -15.70 33.34
N PRO A 522 -0.89 -16.54 32.39
CA PRO A 522 0.21 -16.18 31.50
C PRO A 522 -0.06 -14.95 30.64
N LEU A 523 0.97 -14.13 30.47
CA LEU A 523 0.97 -12.96 29.61
C LEU A 523 1.91 -13.18 28.43
N LEU A 524 1.38 -13.22 27.20
CA LEU A 524 2.15 -13.30 25.97
C LEU A 524 2.46 -11.90 25.45
N ILE A 525 3.71 -11.68 25.06
CA ILE A 525 4.21 -10.41 24.52
C ILE A 525 4.69 -10.63 23.09
N GLY A 526 4.05 -9.96 22.14
CA GLY A 526 4.37 -10.05 20.71
C GLY A 526 4.35 -8.69 20.02
N GLY A 527 4.83 -8.66 18.78
CA GLY A 527 4.93 -7.46 17.94
C GLY A 527 6.35 -7.05 17.61
N ALA A 528 6.54 -6.35 16.48
CA ALA A 528 7.86 -6.13 15.87
C ALA A 528 8.83 -5.29 16.72
N THR A 529 8.36 -4.42 17.60
CA THR A 529 9.21 -3.65 18.51
C THR A 529 9.57 -4.39 19.79
N THR A 530 8.90 -5.53 20.06
CA THR A 530 9.17 -6.34 21.23
C THR A 530 10.42 -7.19 21.05
N SER A 531 11.06 -7.55 22.12
CA SER A 531 12.18 -8.47 22.09
C SER A 531 12.28 -9.27 23.38
N ARG A 532 12.92 -10.44 23.30
CA ARG A 532 13.21 -11.26 24.48
C ARG A 532 13.92 -10.48 25.59
N VAL A 533 14.90 -9.64 25.24
CA VAL A 533 15.64 -8.82 26.21
C VAL A 533 14.72 -7.80 26.85
N HIS A 534 13.90 -7.09 26.08
CA HIS A 534 12.95 -6.11 26.61
C HIS A 534 11.93 -6.78 27.53
N THR A 535 11.35 -7.88 27.08
CA THR A 535 10.36 -8.64 27.88
C THR A 535 10.99 -9.10 29.21
N ALA A 536 12.19 -9.71 29.19
CA ALA A 536 12.87 -10.20 30.37
C ALA A 536 13.26 -9.08 31.35
N VAL A 537 13.72 -7.91 30.85
CA VAL A 537 14.30 -6.83 31.67
C VAL A 537 13.24 -5.82 32.13
N LYS A 538 12.26 -5.50 31.27
CA LYS A 538 11.34 -4.37 31.50
C LYS A 538 9.91 -4.79 31.82
N ILE A 539 9.39 -5.91 31.26
CA ILE A 539 7.99 -6.30 31.46
C ILE A 539 7.85 -7.38 32.55
N ALA A 540 8.58 -8.46 32.43
CA ALA A 540 8.47 -9.61 33.35
C ALA A 540 8.69 -9.28 34.83
N PRO A 541 9.57 -8.34 35.24
CA PRO A 541 9.73 -7.97 36.64
C PRO A 541 8.49 -7.34 37.29
N HIS A 542 7.51 -6.91 36.52
CA HIS A 542 6.29 -6.27 37.02
C HIS A 542 5.14 -7.24 37.28
N TYR A 543 5.31 -8.53 36.98
CA TYR A 543 4.27 -9.54 37.16
C TYR A 543 4.86 -10.88 37.61
N GLU A 544 4.34 -11.47 38.71
CA GLU A 544 4.81 -12.75 39.23
C GLU A 544 4.31 -13.97 38.44
N GLY A 545 3.29 -13.81 37.60
CA GLY A 545 2.85 -14.82 36.64
C GLY A 545 3.81 -14.93 35.46
N PRO A 546 3.67 -15.97 34.59
CA PRO A 546 4.53 -16.15 33.45
C PRO A 546 4.36 -15.01 32.43
N VAL A 547 5.42 -14.34 32.03
CA VAL A 547 5.45 -13.36 30.93
C VAL A 547 6.33 -13.92 29.83
N VAL A 548 5.77 -14.19 28.65
CA VAL A 548 6.45 -14.94 27.62
C VAL A 548 6.56 -14.10 26.34
N TYR A 549 7.78 -13.92 25.88
CA TYR A 549 8.02 -13.33 24.54
C TYR A 549 7.73 -14.34 23.44
N VAL A 550 6.89 -13.97 22.49
CA VAL A 550 6.52 -14.75 21.31
C VAL A 550 7.12 -14.05 20.08
N PRO A 551 8.20 -14.59 19.49
CA PRO A 551 8.91 -13.92 18.41
C PRO A 551 8.13 -13.86 17.09
N ASP A 552 7.33 -14.89 16.82
CA ASP A 552 6.58 -15.06 15.58
C ASP A 552 5.29 -15.89 15.80
N ALA A 553 4.46 -15.92 14.77
CA ALA A 553 3.18 -16.61 14.85
C ALA A 553 3.34 -18.14 14.98
N SER A 554 4.39 -18.71 14.40
CA SER A 554 4.64 -20.15 14.43
C SER A 554 4.93 -20.66 15.85
N ARG A 555 5.59 -19.83 16.66
CA ARG A 555 5.92 -20.13 18.07
C ARG A 555 4.74 -19.96 19.01
N SER A 556 3.70 -19.22 18.62
CA SER A 556 2.56 -18.92 19.50
C SER A 556 1.84 -20.18 19.99
N VAL A 557 1.69 -21.16 19.11
CA VAL A 557 1.00 -22.43 19.43
C VAL A 557 1.77 -23.26 20.44
N SER A 558 3.08 -23.49 20.19
CA SER A 558 3.91 -24.28 21.09
C SER A 558 4.05 -23.64 22.46
N VAL A 559 4.12 -22.30 22.53
CA VAL A 559 4.14 -21.54 23.78
C VAL A 559 2.82 -21.70 24.53
N ALA A 560 1.67 -21.51 23.87
CA ALA A 560 0.36 -21.65 24.49
C ALA A 560 0.11 -23.08 24.98
N GLN A 561 0.48 -24.10 24.20
CA GLN A 561 0.38 -25.49 24.58
C GLN A 561 1.27 -25.82 25.80
N SER A 562 2.52 -25.34 25.82
CA SER A 562 3.44 -25.56 26.94
C SER A 562 2.90 -24.93 28.24
N LEU A 563 2.32 -23.73 28.16
CA LEU A 563 1.78 -23.00 29.30
C LEU A 563 0.52 -23.65 29.89
N LEU A 564 -0.28 -24.36 29.08
CA LEU A 564 -1.52 -25.02 29.51
C LEU A 564 -1.37 -26.54 29.66
N SER A 565 -0.15 -27.07 29.46
CA SER A 565 0.12 -28.52 29.63
C SER A 565 0.39 -28.91 31.11
N GLN A 566 0.43 -30.19 31.38
CA GLN A 566 0.88 -30.72 32.67
C GLN A 566 2.33 -30.40 32.97
N GLN A 567 3.15 -30.05 31.96
CA GLN A 567 4.56 -29.68 32.11
C GLN A 567 4.77 -28.16 32.23
N ALA A 568 3.70 -27.37 32.38
CA ALA A 568 3.75 -25.91 32.46
C ALA A 568 4.76 -25.41 33.51
N ALA A 569 4.78 -26.06 34.69
CA ALA A 569 5.69 -25.70 35.78
C ALA A 569 7.16 -25.83 35.36
N HIS A 570 7.52 -26.86 34.59
CA HIS A 570 8.88 -27.04 34.08
C HIS A 570 9.23 -25.96 33.04
N TYR A 571 8.34 -25.74 32.07
CA TYR A 571 8.52 -24.70 31.06
C TYR A 571 8.70 -23.30 31.68
N ILE A 572 7.90 -22.95 32.68
CA ILE A 572 8.00 -21.67 33.40
C ILE A 572 9.33 -21.55 34.16
N ALA A 573 9.81 -22.65 34.78
CA ALA A 573 11.10 -22.66 35.48
C ALA A 573 12.26 -22.45 34.50
N GLU A 574 12.24 -23.08 33.33
CA GLU A 574 13.24 -22.88 32.28
C GLU A 574 13.21 -21.44 31.73
N LEU A 575 12.03 -20.90 31.47
CA LEU A 575 11.83 -19.52 31.03
C LEU A 575 12.42 -18.51 32.05
N ASN A 576 12.12 -18.67 33.32
CA ASN A 576 12.63 -17.80 34.37
C ASN A 576 14.16 -17.87 34.49
N ALA A 577 14.73 -19.08 34.46
CA ALA A 577 16.18 -19.30 34.47
C ALA A 577 16.85 -18.66 33.23
N ASP A 578 16.20 -18.69 32.09
CA ASP A 578 16.66 -18.04 30.88
C ASP A 578 16.58 -16.52 31.00
N TYR A 579 15.49 -15.97 31.54
CA TYR A 579 15.34 -14.53 31.77
C TYR A 579 16.35 -13.99 32.82
N ASP A 580 16.69 -14.79 33.83
CA ASP A 580 17.73 -14.44 34.80
C ASP A 580 19.12 -14.32 34.14
N LYS A 581 19.44 -15.24 33.22
CA LYS A 581 20.66 -15.16 32.37
C LYS A 581 20.64 -13.91 31.49
N VAL A 582 19.50 -13.61 30.85
CA VAL A 582 19.35 -12.40 30.02
C VAL A 582 19.54 -11.13 30.84
N ARG A 583 18.93 -11.06 32.03
CA ARG A 583 19.09 -9.92 32.95
C ARG A 583 20.54 -9.78 33.43
N ALA A 584 21.21 -10.89 33.81
CA ALA A 584 22.60 -10.86 34.21
C ALA A 584 23.52 -10.42 33.06
N LEU A 585 23.29 -10.92 31.85
CA LEU A 585 24.03 -10.49 30.66
C LEU A 585 23.76 -9.03 30.33
N HIS A 586 22.52 -8.55 30.47
CA HIS A 586 22.18 -7.16 30.24
C HIS A 586 22.83 -6.25 31.27
N ALA A 587 22.81 -6.64 32.55
CA ALA A 587 23.48 -5.91 33.63
C ALA A 587 25.01 -5.91 33.50
N SER A 588 25.59 -7.00 32.96
CA SER A 588 27.04 -7.11 32.76
C SER A 588 27.55 -6.46 31.45
N LYS A 589 26.66 -6.16 30.50
CA LYS A 589 27.01 -5.39 29.30
C LYS A 589 27.51 -4.02 29.75
N LYS A 590 28.84 -3.81 29.71
CA LYS A 590 29.41 -2.47 29.83
C LYS A 590 28.76 -1.64 28.72
N GLN A 591 27.87 -0.75 29.09
CA GLN A 591 27.37 0.25 28.17
C GLN A 591 28.58 0.95 27.56
N ALA A 592 28.55 1.15 26.23
CA ALA A 592 29.58 1.93 25.59
C ALA A 592 29.67 3.26 26.34
N PRO A 593 30.87 3.69 26.80
CA PRO A 593 30.99 4.87 27.61
C PRO A 593 30.39 6.06 26.85
N LEU A 594 29.50 6.79 27.52
CA LEU A 594 28.97 8.04 27.01
C LEU A 594 29.95 9.19 27.25
N VAL A 595 30.10 10.07 26.28
CA VAL A 595 30.78 11.35 26.46
C VAL A 595 29.77 12.39 26.93
N SER A 596 30.24 13.42 27.66
CA SER A 596 29.34 14.52 28.02
C SER A 596 28.78 15.22 26.78
N LEU A 597 27.59 15.79 26.90
CA LEU A 597 26.94 16.51 25.79
C LEU A 597 27.86 17.62 25.23
N ALA A 598 28.59 18.33 26.11
CA ALA A 598 29.55 19.34 25.67
C ALA A 598 30.68 18.76 24.79
N LYS A 599 31.22 17.59 25.14
CA LYS A 599 32.20 16.88 24.31
C LYS A 599 31.59 16.35 23.02
N ALA A 600 30.35 15.86 23.06
CA ALA A 600 29.63 15.38 21.87
C ALA A 600 29.39 16.55 20.89
N ARG A 601 29.00 17.73 21.38
CA ARG A 601 28.84 18.96 20.57
C ARG A 601 30.18 19.45 19.99
N ALA A 602 31.27 19.37 20.74
CA ALA A 602 32.60 19.69 20.24
C ALA A 602 33.09 18.74 19.13
N ASN A 603 32.56 17.53 19.09
CA ASN A 603 32.82 16.53 18.05
C ASN A 603 31.64 16.39 17.10
N ALA A 604 30.88 17.45 16.83
CA ALA A 604 29.79 17.47 15.86
C ALA A 604 30.29 17.22 14.42
N THR A 605 29.39 16.90 13.49
CA THR A 605 29.76 16.77 12.09
C THR A 605 30.18 18.13 11.53
N ALA A 606 31.41 18.24 11.06
CA ALA A 606 31.91 19.46 10.43
C ALA A 606 31.56 19.38 8.92
N LEU A 607 30.66 20.25 8.47
CA LEU A 607 30.26 20.39 7.07
C LEU A 607 30.84 21.67 6.47
N ASP A 608 31.06 21.68 5.17
CA ASP A 608 31.61 22.80 4.43
C ASP A 608 30.56 23.88 4.14
N TRP A 609 30.19 24.65 5.16
CA TRP A 609 29.31 25.80 5.00
C TRP A 609 29.98 27.02 4.37
N VAL A 610 31.28 26.98 4.07
CA VAL A 610 31.99 28.05 3.34
C VAL A 610 31.61 28.02 1.86
N HIS A 611 31.69 26.86 1.21
CA HIS A 611 31.49 26.71 -0.24
C HIS A 611 30.10 26.17 -0.59
N TYR A 612 29.49 25.39 0.30
CA TYR A 612 28.18 24.82 0.02
C TYR A 612 27.06 25.87 0.08
N ARG A 613 26.21 25.85 -0.93
CA ARG A 613 24.99 26.66 -1.01
C ARG A 613 23.80 25.72 -1.00
N PRO A 614 22.96 25.72 0.05
CA PRO A 614 21.72 24.94 0.03
C PRO A 614 20.82 25.37 -1.13
N PRO A 615 20.30 24.43 -1.92
CA PRO A 615 19.35 24.75 -2.97
C PRO A 615 18.00 25.15 -2.38
N ALA A 616 17.42 26.22 -2.89
CA ALA A 616 16.08 26.62 -2.52
C ALA A 616 15.03 25.71 -3.21
N PRO A 617 13.96 25.31 -2.52
CA PRO A 617 12.87 24.58 -3.14
C PRO A 617 12.10 25.48 -4.12
N LYS A 618 11.42 24.87 -5.09
CA LYS A 618 10.66 25.60 -6.12
C LYS A 618 9.41 26.33 -5.57
N PHE A 619 8.99 26.03 -4.36
CA PHE A 619 7.90 26.71 -3.66
C PHE A 619 8.10 26.64 -2.15
N ILE A 620 7.50 27.57 -1.43
CA ILE A 620 7.39 27.57 0.04
C ILE A 620 5.95 27.30 0.43
N GLY A 621 5.77 26.59 1.55
CA GLY A 621 4.47 26.14 2.02
C GLY A 621 4.14 24.73 1.55
N ARG A 622 2.86 24.35 1.57
CA ARG A 622 2.40 22.96 1.33
C ARG A 622 1.85 22.76 -0.06
N ARG A 623 1.99 21.53 -0.53
CA ARG A 623 1.28 21.00 -1.71
C ARG A 623 0.64 19.67 -1.33
N VAL A 624 -0.62 19.50 -1.71
CA VAL A 624 -1.43 18.32 -1.42
C VAL A 624 -1.57 17.50 -2.69
N PHE A 625 -1.48 16.19 -2.56
CA PHE A 625 -1.77 15.21 -3.61
C PHE A 625 -2.90 14.32 -3.10
N LYS A 626 -3.99 14.29 -3.82
CA LYS A 626 -5.14 13.44 -3.49
C LYS A 626 -5.31 12.41 -4.58
N ASN A 627 -5.72 11.19 -4.15
CA ASN A 627 -6.04 10.13 -5.09
C ASN A 627 -4.88 9.83 -6.05
N TYR A 628 -3.68 9.69 -5.48
CA TYR A 628 -2.46 9.42 -6.25
C TYR A 628 -2.56 8.07 -6.96
N ASP A 629 -1.94 7.93 -8.11
CA ASP A 629 -2.01 6.70 -8.89
C ASP A 629 -1.29 5.54 -8.18
N LEU A 630 -2.06 4.53 -7.75
CA LEU A 630 -1.52 3.35 -7.09
C LEU A 630 -0.61 2.53 -8.01
N SER A 631 -0.77 2.62 -9.34
CA SER A 631 0.09 1.90 -10.28
C SER A 631 1.52 2.46 -10.30
N GLU A 632 1.68 3.76 -10.13
CA GLU A 632 3.00 4.39 -9.99
C GLU A 632 3.67 3.96 -8.67
N LEU A 633 2.87 3.88 -7.59
CA LEU A 633 3.37 3.44 -6.29
C LEU A 633 3.78 1.96 -6.31
N ALA A 634 3.02 1.12 -7.00
CA ALA A 634 3.31 -0.31 -7.11
C ALA A 634 4.70 -0.59 -7.71
N ALA A 635 5.19 0.28 -8.59
CA ALA A 635 6.53 0.18 -9.17
C ALA A 635 7.67 0.44 -8.16
N CYS A 636 7.38 1.12 -7.05
CA CYS A 636 8.33 1.47 -6.00
C CYS A 636 8.27 0.53 -4.78
N ILE A 637 7.50 -0.56 -4.84
CA ILE A 637 7.34 -1.46 -3.69
C ILE A 637 8.65 -2.22 -3.41
N ASP A 638 9.17 -2.08 -2.18
CA ASP A 638 10.10 -3.05 -1.60
C ASP A 638 9.33 -4.28 -1.10
N TRP A 639 9.56 -5.43 -1.75
CA TRP A 639 8.88 -6.69 -1.46
C TRP A 639 9.51 -7.46 -0.30
N THR A 640 10.71 -7.14 0.14
CA THR A 640 11.38 -7.87 1.23
C THR A 640 10.58 -7.82 2.54
N PRO A 641 10.09 -6.66 3.03
CA PRO A 641 9.28 -6.61 4.24
C PRO A 641 7.90 -7.30 4.07
N PHE A 642 7.37 -7.35 2.84
CA PHE A 642 6.15 -8.10 2.56
C PHE A 642 6.32 -9.60 2.86
N PHE A 643 7.42 -10.22 2.42
CA PHE A 643 7.70 -11.63 2.70
C PHE A 643 7.94 -11.87 4.19
N GLN A 644 8.59 -10.94 4.88
CA GLN A 644 8.78 -11.02 6.34
C GLN A 644 7.46 -11.05 7.11
N THR A 645 6.44 -10.33 6.64
CA THR A 645 5.08 -10.39 7.22
C THR A 645 4.50 -11.80 7.19
N TRP A 646 4.87 -12.60 6.19
CA TRP A 646 4.44 -13.98 6.01
C TRP A 646 5.43 -15.02 6.57
N ASP A 647 6.36 -14.62 7.45
CA ASP A 647 7.43 -15.47 8.00
C ASP A 647 8.30 -16.16 6.92
N LEU A 648 8.42 -15.55 5.75
CA LEU A 648 9.29 -16.01 4.66
C LEU A 648 10.58 -15.19 4.68
N ALA A 649 11.69 -15.83 5.06
CA ALA A 649 12.97 -15.16 5.21
C ALA A 649 13.77 -15.19 3.91
N GLY A 650 14.22 -14.05 3.45
CA GLY A 650 15.09 -13.89 2.28
C GLY A 650 14.90 -12.55 1.58
N PRO A 651 15.93 -12.01 0.93
CA PRO A 651 15.82 -10.78 0.17
C PRO A 651 15.11 -11.02 -1.17
N PHE A 652 14.23 -10.09 -1.56
CA PHE A 652 13.63 -10.11 -2.90
C PHE A 652 14.63 -9.53 -3.94
N PRO A 653 14.74 -10.08 -5.17
CA PRO A 653 13.97 -11.21 -5.72
C PRO A 653 14.56 -12.60 -5.45
N ALA A 654 15.70 -12.71 -4.76
CA ALA A 654 16.41 -13.97 -4.55
C ALA A 654 15.55 -15.02 -3.82
N ILE A 655 14.67 -14.59 -2.90
CA ILE A 655 13.76 -15.45 -2.15
C ILE A 655 12.87 -16.34 -3.05
N LEU A 656 12.54 -15.87 -4.26
CA LEU A 656 11.70 -16.63 -5.21
C LEU A 656 12.39 -17.88 -5.76
N LYS A 657 13.71 -17.98 -5.58
CA LYS A 657 14.54 -19.11 -6.02
C LYS A 657 15.14 -19.89 -4.85
N ASP A 658 14.75 -19.56 -3.62
CA ASP A 658 15.22 -20.24 -2.42
C ASP A 658 14.79 -21.71 -2.42
N GLU A 659 15.68 -22.63 -2.01
CA GLU A 659 15.44 -24.06 -2.05
C GLU A 659 14.36 -24.52 -1.05
N VAL A 660 14.17 -23.78 0.05
CA VAL A 660 13.23 -24.14 1.13
C VAL A 660 11.92 -23.39 0.99
N VAL A 661 11.97 -22.05 0.90
CA VAL A 661 10.77 -21.20 0.91
C VAL A 661 10.35 -20.72 -0.48
N GLY A 662 11.17 -20.93 -1.52
CA GLY A 662 10.97 -20.31 -2.83
C GLY A 662 9.64 -20.66 -3.50
N SER A 663 9.19 -21.92 -3.42
CA SER A 663 7.91 -22.33 -4.00
C SER A 663 6.73 -21.61 -3.35
N GLU A 664 6.76 -21.44 -2.03
CA GLU A 664 5.73 -20.70 -1.30
C GLU A 664 5.85 -19.19 -1.53
N ALA A 665 7.08 -18.66 -1.58
CA ALA A 665 7.31 -17.26 -1.91
C ALA A 665 6.74 -16.89 -3.29
N VAL A 666 6.94 -17.73 -4.30
CA VAL A 666 6.35 -17.56 -5.64
C VAL A 666 4.82 -17.57 -5.59
N ARG A 667 4.22 -18.47 -4.80
CA ARG A 667 2.77 -18.56 -4.67
C ARG A 667 2.19 -17.31 -3.99
N VAL A 668 2.76 -16.91 -2.85
CA VAL A 668 2.31 -15.73 -2.09
C VAL A 668 2.54 -14.46 -2.90
N TYR A 669 3.66 -14.34 -3.60
CA TYR A 669 3.91 -13.24 -4.51
C TYR A 669 2.87 -13.17 -5.65
N GLY A 670 2.51 -14.32 -6.21
CA GLY A 670 1.46 -14.42 -7.21
C GLY A 670 0.09 -13.98 -6.67
N ASP A 671 -0.24 -14.35 -5.43
CA ASP A 671 -1.47 -13.92 -4.74
C ASP A 671 -1.43 -12.40 -4.49
N ALA A 672 -0.30 -11.89 -3.99
CA ALA A 672 -0.09 -10.45 -3.79
C ALA A 672 -0.24 -9.64 -5.08
N GLN A 673 0.37 -10.11 -6.18
CA GLN A 673 0.24 -9.45 -7.48
C GLN A 673 -1.20 -9.45 -8.01
N ARG A 674 -1.97 -10.51 -7.74
CA ARG A 674 -3.40 -10.55 -8.07
C ARG A 674 -4.21 -9.58 -7.22
N MET A 675 -3.96 -9.56 -5.92
CA MET A 675 -4.62 -8.63 -5.01
C MET A 675 -4.24 -7.18 -5.34
N LEU A 676 -2.96 -6.89 -5.55
CA LEU A 676 -2.48 -5.54 -5.90
C LEU A 676 -3.15 -5.02 -7.17
N ARG A 677 -3.30 -5.86 -8.20
CA ARG A 677 -4.07 -5.48 -9.40
C ARG A 677 -5.52 -5.15 -9.05
N ARG A 678 -6.19 -5.97 -8.25
CA ARG A 678 -7.56 -5.70 -7.81
C ARG A 678 -7.65 -4.40 -6.99
N LEU A 679 -6.65 -4.10 -6.16
CA LEU A 679 -6.56 -2.84 -5.41
C LEU A 679 -6.46 -1.63 -6.33
N ILE A 680 -5.56 -1.69 -7.31
CA ILE A 680 -5.30 -0.61 -8.27
C ILE A 680 -6.54 -0.39 -9.14
N GLU A 681 -6.99 -1.43 -9.77
CA GLU A 681 -8.03 -1.41 -10.79
C GLU A 681 -9.42 -1.20 -10.20
N GLY A 682 -9.68 -1.77 -9.02
CA GLY A 682 -10.91 -1.57 -8.26
C GLY A 682 -10.90 -0.31 -7.39
N ARG A 683 -9.78 0.41 -7.35
CA ARG A 683 -9.58 1.60 -6.50
C ARG A 683 -10.05 1.36 -5.06
N TRP A 684 -9.70 0.19 -4.51
CA TRP A 684 -10.13 -0.18 -3.16
C TRP A 684 -9.48 0.68 -2.08
N LEU A 685 -8.32 1.25 -2.40
CA LEU A 685 -7.58 2.15 -1.52
C LEU A 685 -7.42 3.51 -2.19
N THR A 686 -7.43 4.56 -1.39
CA THR A 686 -7.08 5.91 -1.83
C THR A 686 -5.74 6.29 -1.22
N ALA A 687 -4.81 6.74 -2.05
CA ALA A 687 -3.51 7.22 -1.63
C ALA A 687 -3.47 8.75 -1.69
N ASN A 688 -3.20 9.37 -0.54
CA ASN A 688 -3.09 10.81 -0.40
C ASN A 688 -1.75 11.20 0.21
N ALA A 689 -1.25 12.37 -0.14
CA ALA A 689 -0.02 12.93 0.41
C ALA A 689 -0.12 14.44 0.61
N VAL A 690 0.67 14.92 1.54
CA VAL A 690 1.01 16.33 1.66
C VAL A 690 2.51 16.46 1.84
N VAL A 691 3.12 17.37 1.10
CA VAL A 691 4.52 17.78 1.23
C VAL A 691 4.57 19.29 1.38
N GLY A 692 5.51 19.75 2.17
CA GLY A 692 5.72 21.18 2.27
C GLY A 692 7.18 21.51 2.56
N PHE A 693 7.59 22.69 2.13
CA PHE A 693 8.93 23.20 2.32
C PHE A 693 8.88 24.53 3.06
N TRP A 694 9.78 24.69 4.00
CA TRP A 694 9.89 25.90 4.80
C TRP A 694 11.33 26.32 4.94
N PRO A 695 11.60 27.64 5.08
CA PRO A 695 12.90 28.12 5.47
C PRO A 695 13.27 27.56 6.85
N ALA A 696 14.50 27.10 7.01
CA ALA A 696 14.98 26.54 8.26
C ALA A 696 16.45 26.84 8.51
N ASN A 697 16.83 26.90 9.78
CA ASN A 697 18.22 26.96 10.20
C ASN A 697 18.43 26.16 11.48
N SER A 698 19.64 25.63 11.66
CA SER A 698 19.99 24.97 12.91
C SER A 698 20.43 25.99 13.98
N VAL A 699 20.01 25.73 15.24
CA VAL A 699 20.37 26.47 16.41
C VAL A 699 20.87 25.47 17.45
N GLY A 700 22.20 25.27 17.50
CA GLY A 700 22.79 24.20 18.30
C GLY A 700 22.40 22.82 17.78
N ASP A 701 21.71 22.03 18.62
CA ASP A 701 21.21 20.72 18.23
C ASP A 701 19.75 20.77 17.68
N ASP A 702 19.13 21.96 17.63
CA ASP A 702 17.74 22.15 17.19
C ASP A 702 17.67 22.71 15.77
N ILE A 703 16.51 22.55 15.14
CA ILE A 703 16.19 23.16 13.84
C ILE A 703 14.97 24.07 14.03
N GLU A 704 15.16 25.37 13.81
CA GLU A 704 14.06 26.33 13.71
C GLU A 704 13.51 26.34 12.29
N ILE A 705 12.21 26.14 12.17
CA ILE A 705 11.44 26.13 10.92
C ILE A 705 10.59 27.41 10.92
N TYR A 706 10.70 28.23 9.88
CA TYR A 706 10.09 29.56 9.83
C TYR A 706 8.86 29.57 8.95
N THR A 707 7.96 30.53 9.22
CA THR A 707 6.70 30.69 8.44
C THR A 707 6.99 31.10 6.99
N ASP A 708 8.03 31.90 6.77
CA ASP A 708 8.38 32.47 5.47
C ASP A 708 9.85 32.82 5.36
N GLU A 709 10.28 33.28 4.19
CA GLU A 709 11.69 33.61 3.90
C GLU A 709 12.26 34.78 4.72
N SER A 710 11.42 35.57 5.40
CA SER A 710 11.90 36.61 6.29
C SER A 710 12.59 36.05 7.54
N ARG A 711 12.34 34.79 7.88
CA ARG A 711 12.91 34.05 9.03
C ARG A 711 12.71 34.75 10.38
N GLN A 712 11.65 35.58 10.49
CA GLN A 712 11.37 36.34 11.72
C GLN A 712 10.48 35.58 12.67
N GLN A 713 9.57 34.78 12.14
CA GLN A 713 8.62 34.00 12.92
C GLN A 713 8.88 32.50 12.80
N VAL A 714 9.11 31.84 13.93
CA VAL A 714 9.25 30.39 14.01
C VAL A 714 7.86 29.74 13.97
N ALA A 715 7.64 28.87 13.01
CA ALA A 715 6.43 28.07 12.89
C ALA A 715 6.49 26.79 13.75
N MET A 716 7.68 26.18 13.81
CA MET A 716 7.94 24.94 14.54
C MET A 716 9.41 24.86 14.91
N THR A 717 9.74 24.24 16.04
CA THR A 717 11.11 23.88 16.42
C THR A 717 11.25 22.38 16.54
N TRP A 718 12.10 21.79 15.73
CA TRP A 718 12.50 20.40 15.91
C TRP A 718 13.64 20.30 16.89
N TYR A 719 13.45 19.58 18.00
CA TYR A 719 14.42 19.44 19.07
C TYR A 719 15.30 18.20 18.87
N GLY A 720 16.53 18.40 18.47
CA GLY A 720 17.45 17.33 18.11
C GLY A 720 18.09 16.61 19.29
N LEU A 721 18.38 15.32 19.05
CA LEU A 721 19.21 14.49 19.91
C LEU A 721 20.56 14.24 19.23
N ARG A 722 21.65 14.46 20.03
CA ARG A 722 23.01 14.19 19.55
C ARG A 722 23.51 12.86 20.06
N GLN A 723 24.23 12.12 19.23
CA GLN A 723 24.92 10.91 19.64
C GLN A 723 25.90 11.24 20.79
N GLN A 724 25.87 10.47 21.88
CA GLN A 724 26.83 10.61 23.00
C GLN A 724 27.73 9.37 23.18
N SER A 725 27.55 8.32 22.37
CA SER A 725 28.46 7.17 22.43
C SER A 725 29.90 7.59 22.10
N GLN A 726 30.88 7.13 22.89
CA GLN A 726 32.28 7.34 22.58
C GLN A 726 32.61 6.69 21.22
N LYS A 727 33.14 7.49 20.28
CA LYS A 727 33.43 7.01 18.92
C LYS A 727 34.85 6.47 18.83
N ALA A 728 35.01 5.37 18.12
CA ALA A 728 36.33 4.83 17.79
C ALA A 728 37.07 5.74 16.78
N LEU A 729 38.39 5.69 16.81
CA LEU A 729 39.23 6.30 15.78
C LEU A 729 39.07 5.50 14.46
N ALA A 730 38.81 6.21 13.37
CA ALA A 730 38.79 5.63 12.03
C ALA A 730 39.94 6.19 11.19
N PRO A 731 40.53 5.43 10.27
CA PRO A 731 41.53 5.96 9.35
C PRO A 731 40.85 7.00 8.43
N SER A 732 41.44 8.18 8.34
CA SER A 732 41.05 9.20 7.35
C SER A 732 41.62 8.82 5.97
N PRO A 733 41.09 9.38 4.85
CA PRO A 733 41.67 9.24 3.53
C PRO A 733 43.13 9.67 3.44
N GLN A 734 43.59 10.50 4.39
CA GLN A 734 44.95 11.01 4.48
C GLN A 734 45.82 10.24 5.48
N GLY A 735 45.38 9.07 5.97
CA GLY A 735 46.14 8.17 6.85
C GLY A 735 46.22 8.58 8.31
N ARG A 736 45.57 9.69 8.73
CA ARG A 736 45.49 10.08 10.13
C ARG A 736 44.25 9.47 10.81
N ALA A 737 44.41 9.00 12.04
CA ALA A 737 43.28 8.52 12.84
C ALA A 737 42.39 9.73 13.22
N VAL A 738 41.15 9.75 12.69
CA VAL A 738 40.18 10.79 13.01
C VAL A 738 39.03 10.16 13.80
N GLN A 739 38.59 10.84 14.85
CA GLN A 739 37.44 10.42 15.63
C GLN A 739 36.15 10.59 14.78
N ARG A 740 35.32 9.55 14.66
CA ARG A 740 34.01 9.67 13.97
C ARG A 740 33.14 10.70 14.70
N PRO A 741 32.39 11.55 14.00
CA PRO A 741 31.59 12.60 14.63
C PRO A 741 30.41 12.02 15.46
N ASN A 742 30.03 12.78 16.49
CA ASN A 742 28.79 12.59 17.23
C ASN A 742 27.67 13.36 16.54
N ARG A 743 26.90 12.65 15.69
CA ARG A 743 25.92 13.24 14.77
C ARG A 743 24.65 13.71 15.47
N CYS A 744 24.08 14.79 14.93
CA CYS A 744 22.70 15.24 15.13
C CYS A 744 22.10 15.59 13.76
N LEU A 745 20.80 15.42 13.54
CA LEU A 745 20.17 15.80 12.26
C LEU A 745 20.33 17.29 11.98
N ALA A 746 20.37 18.12 13.04
CA ALA A 746 20.62 19.56 12.92
C ALA A 746 21.97 19.89 12.25
N ASP A 747 22.95 19.00 12.28
CA ASP A 747 24.24 19.20 11.61
C ASP A 747 24.10 19.37 10.10
N PHE A 748 23.03 18.77 9.50
CA PHE A 748 22.76 18.77 8.05
C PHE A 748 21.91 19.94 7.58
N VAL A 749 21.56 20.87 8.47
CA VAL A 749 20.87 22.13 8.17
C VAL A 749 21.80 23.29 8.49
N ALA A 750 21.85 24.29 7.60
CA ALA A 750 22.76 25.42 7.78
C ALA A 750 22.51 26.17 9.10
N PRO A 751 23.57 26.51 9.84
CA PRO A 751 23.41 27.17 11.11
C PRO A 751 22.89 28.61 10.95
N LYS A 752 22.00 29.03 11.87
CA LYS A 752 21.44 30.38 11.92
C LYS A 752 22.54 31.45 12.09
N THR A 753 23.57 31.13 12.87
CA THR A 753 24.73 32.01 13.12
C THR A 753 25.97 31.22 12.75
N LEU A 754 26.72 31.72 11.77
CA LEU A 754 28.00 31.13 11.41
C LEU A 754 29.05 31.36 12.46
N PRO A 755 29.94 30.39 12.76
CA PRO A 755 31.18 30.64 13.50
C PRO A 755 31.97 31.74 12.82
N ALA A 756 32.57 32.62 13.61
CA ALA A 756 33.29 33.81 13.11
C ALA A 756 34.33 33.48 12.02
N GLU A 757 35.03 32.35 12.16
CA GLU A 757 36.01 31.86 11.18
C GLU A 757 35.35 31.46 9.83
N VAL A 758 34.20 30.81 9.85
CA VAL A 758 33.45 30.42 8.68
C VAL A 758 32.83 31.65 8.00
N ALA A 759 32.30 32.59 8.78
CA ALA A 759 31.80 33.87 8.28
C ALA A 759 32.88 34.69 7.58
N ALA A 760 34.09 34.80 8.20
CA ALA A 760 35.22 35.49 7.60
C ALA A 760 35.74 34.82 6.33
N ALA A 761 35.85 33.48 6.31
CA ALA A 761 36.27 32.74 5.14
C ALA A 761 35.27 32.91 3.99
N ARG A 762 33.98 32.94 4.27
CA ARG A 762 32.92 33.13 3.29
C ARG A 762 32.89 34.55 2.71
N ALA A 763 33.10 35.55 3.56
CA ALA A 763 33.25 36.95 3.11
C ALA A 763 34.45 37.13 2.19
N GLY A 764 35.59 36.48 2.46
CA GLY A 764 36.76 36.48 1.60
C GLY A 764 36.54 35.80 0.23
N ALA A 765 35.71 34.76 0.19
CA ALA A 765 35.38 34.05 -1.06
C ALA A 765 34.31 34.74 -1.92
N ALA A 766 33.49 35.63 -1.36
CA ALA A 766 32.34 36.26 -2.04
C ALA A 766 32.65 37.65 -2.66
N GLY A 767 33.84 38.23 -2.47
CA GLY A 767 34.16 39.58 -2.95
C GLY A 767 33.24 40.64 -2.33
N SER A 768 33.80 41.67 -1.74
CA SER A 768 33.20 42.72 -0.93
C SER A 768 31.87 43.31 -1.40
N GLU A 769 30.75 42.68 -1.14
CA GLU A 769 29.44 43.33 -1.11
C GLU A 769 28.67 42.88 0.15
N GLY A 770 28.54 43.79 1.11
CA GLY A 770 27.58 43.73 2.21
C GLY A 770 28.01 43.00 3.47
N ALA A 771 28.53 43.73 4.46
CA ALA A 771 28.90 43.24 5.84
C ALA A 771 27.72 43.19 6.80
N ASP A 772 26.48 42.94 6.35
CA ASP A 772 25.34 42.66 7.22
C ASP A 772 25.15 41.15 7.38
N GLY A 773 25.38 40.67 8.61
CA GLY A 773 25.29 39.30 9.14
C GLY A 773 24.95 38.18 8.12
N PHE A 774 25.96 37.46 7.65
CA PHE A 774 25.82 36.36 6.71
C PHE A 774 24.95 35.24 7.28
N HIS A 775 23.66 35.27 6.98
CA HIS A 775 22.76 34.13 7.15
C HIS A 775 22.84 33.22 5.94
N ILE A 776 23.03 31.90 6.15
CA ILE A 776 22.88 30.94 5.08
C ILE A 776 21.39 30.60 5.02
N ALA A 777 20.76 30.93 3.92
CA ALA A 777 19.40 30.51 3.68
C ALA A 777 19.36 28.99 3.41
N ASP A 778 18.71 28.23 4.27
CA ASP A 778 18.49 26.80 4.09
C ASP A 778 17.00 26.48 4.30
N HIS A 779 16.61 25.28 3.93
CA HIS A 779 15.22 24.85 3.94
C HIS A 779 15.13 23.43 4.49
N ILE A 780 13.94 23.10 4.97
CA ILE A 780 13.56 21.74 5.38
C ILE A 780 12.24 21.36 4.69
N GLY A 781 12.14 20.11 4.32
CA GLY A 781 10.86 19.55 3.85
C GLY A 781 10.20 18.72 4.94
N LEU A 782 8.88 18.71 4.95
CA LEU A 782 8.04 17.84 5.76
C LEU A 782 7.07 17.11 4.84
N PHE A 783 6.73 15.88 5.19
CA PHE A 783 5.73 15.12 4.43
C PHE A 783 4.88 14.22 5.32
N ALA A 784 3.70 13.92 4.83
CA ALA A 784 2.84 12.86 5.31
C ALA A 784 2.15 12.20 4.13
N VAL A 785 2.15 10.87 4.08
CA VAL A 785 1.53 10.06 3.04
C VAL A 785 0.71 8.93 3.64
N THR A 786 -0.37 8.56 2.99
CA THR A 786 -1.16 7.39 3.34
C THR A 786 -1.64 6.67 2.09
N ALA A 787 -1.70 5.34 2.14
CA ALA A 787 -2.35 4.49 1.15
C ALA A 787 -3.41 3.57 1.81
N GLY A 788 -3.79 3.88 3.05
CA GLY A 788 -4.70 3.07 3.85
C GLY A 788 -6.16 3.50 3.83
N ILE A 789 -6.51 4.59 3.14
CA ILE A 789 -7.90 5.07 3.12
C ILE A 789 -8.77 4.08 2.34
N GLY A 790 -9.82 3.56 2.99
CA GLY A 790 -10.72 2.55 2.44
C GLY A 790 -10.36 1.09 2.81
N SER A 791 -9.19 0.85 3.43
CA SER A 791 -8.76 -0.50 3.82
C SER A 791 -9.75 -1.17 4.78
N ASP A 792 -10.28 -0.44 5.76
CA ASP A 792 -11.17 -0.99 6.79
C ASP A 792 -12.47 -1.57 6.20
N LYS A 793 -13.05 -0.89 5.21
CA LYS A 793 -14.27 -1.36 4.52
C LYS A 793 -14.03 -2.68 3.80
N LYS A 794 -12.89 -2.80 3.08
CA LYS A 794 -12.54 -4.03 2.34
C LYS A 794 -12.04 -5.14 3.23
N GLU A 795 -11.34 -4.82 4.31
CA GLU A 795 -11.00 -5.80 5.34
C GLU A 795 -12.25 -6.42 5.92
N LYS A 796 -13.22 -5.59 6.32
CA LYS A 796 -14.50 -6.08 6.83
C LYS A 796 -15.20 -7.02 5.85
N TYR A 797 -15.24 -6.69 4.56
CA TYR A 797 -15.80 -7.55 3.52
C TYR A 797 -15.15 -8.94 3.50
N PHE A 798 -13.81 -9.03 3.62
CA PHE A 798 -13.12 -10.31 3.68
C PHE A 798 -13.36 -11.07 4.99
N LEU A 799 -13.41 -10.35 6.10
CA LEU A 799 -13.67 -10.97 7.42
C LEU A 799 -15.11 -11.50 7.52
N ASP A 800 -16.08 -10.81 6.95
CA ASP A 800 -17.48 -11.25 6.88
C ASP A 800 -17.61 -12.53 6.02
N ASP A 801 -16.76 -12.70 4.99
CA ASP A 801 -16.62 -13.92 4.18
C ASP A 801 -15.65 -14.97 4.78
N HIS A 802 -15.24 -14.80 6.03
CA HIS A 802 -14.25 -15.65 6.72
C HIS A 802 -12.90 -15.77 5.98
N ASP A 803 -12.53 -14.76 5.18
CA ASP A 803 -11.29 -14.74 4.39
C ASP A 803 -10.18 -13.92 5.06
N ASP A 804 -9.68 -14.42 6.19
CA ASP A 804 -8.56 -13.80 6.91
C ASP A 804 -7.31 -13.67 6.03
N TYR A 805 -7.10 -14.59 5.10
CA TYR A 805 -5.95 -14.55 4.19
C TYR A 805 -5.97 -13.29 3.31
N SER A 806 -7.11 -13.01 2.68
CA SER A 806 -7.26 -11.80 1.86
C SER A 806 -7.28 -10.54 2.70
N ALA A 807 -7.83 -10.57 3.92
CA ALA A 807 -7.80 -9.44 4.85
C ALA A 807 -6.37 -9.07 5.25
N ILE A 808 -5.54 -10.05 5.63
CA ILE A 808 -4.11 -9.86 5.96
C ILE A 808 -3.33 -9.40 4.73
N MET A 809 -3.57 -10.01 3.56
CA MET A 809 -2.93 -9.65 2.30
C MET A 809 -3.21 -8.19 1.93
N LEU A 810 -4.45 -7.75 2.06
CA LEU A 810 -4.88 -6.36 1.82
C LEU A 810 -4.09 -5.38 2.68
N LYS A 811 -4.02 -5.64 4.00
CA LYS A 811 -3.29 -4.76 4.93
C LYS A 811 -1.79 -4.73 4.64
N ALA A 812 -1.20 -5.89 4.42
CA ALA A 812 0.22 -5.97 4.07
C ALA A 812 0.56 -5.20 2.79
N LEU A 813 -0.32 -5.23 1.79
CA LEU A 813 -0.14 -4.46 0.55
C LEU A 813 -0.38 -2.97 0.76
N ALA A 814 -1.35 -2.57 1.59
CA ALA A 814 -1.58 -1.17 1.93
C ALA A 814 -0.34 -0.55 2.61
N ASP A 815 0.29 -1.26 3.54
CA ASP A 815 1.53 -0.83 4.18
C ASP A 815 2.66 -0.68 3.16
N ARG A 816 2.81 -1.65 2.24
CA ARG A 816 3.84 -1.55 1.19
C ARG A 816 3.58 -0.39 0.24
N LEU A 817 2.33 -0.10 -0.09
CA LEU A 817 1.96 1.05 -0.91
C LEU A 817 2.24 2.38 -0.21
N ALA A 818 2.04 2.48 1.11
CA ALA A 818 2.36 3.68 1.87
C ALA A 818 3.88 3.95 1.90
N GLU A 819 4.70 2.91 2.11
CA GLU A 819 6.16 3.01 2.04
C GLU A 819 6.63 3.35 0.62
N ALA A 820 6.05 2.71 -0.40
CA ALA A 820 6.32 3.03 -1.80
C ALA A 820 5.95 4.48 -2.13
N PHE A 821 4.87 5.00 -1.53
CA PHE A 821 4.50 6.40 -1.71
C PHE A 821 5.51 7.36 -1.07
N ALA A 822 6.01 7.03 0.11
CA ALA A 822 7.08 7.82 0.72
C ALA A 822 8.34 7.86 -0.16
N GLU A 823 8.68 6.73 -0.82
CA GLU A 823 9.81 6.66 -1.76
C GLU A 823 9.55 7.45 -3.04
N ALA A 824 8.41 7.23 -3.70
CA ALA A 824 8.02 7.93 -4.92
C ALA A 824 7.94 9.45 -4.70
N LEU A 825 7.37 9.88 -3.57
CA LEU A 825 7.31 11.30 -3.21
C LEU A 825 8.71 11.88 -2.95
N HIS A 826 9.61 11.13 -2.27
CA HIS A 826 10.98 11.56 -2.05
C HIS A 826 11.74 11.70 -3.38
N GLN A 827 11.57 10.79 -4.32
CA GLN A 827 12.15 10.91 -5.65
C GLN A 827 11.66 12.19 -6.37
N ARG A 828 10.35 12.47 -6.29
CA ARG A 828 9.79 13.72 -6.84
C ARG A 828 10.33 14.97 -6.12
N VAL A 829 10.54 14.90 -4.82
CA VAL A 829 11.15 16.00 -4.05
C VAL A 829 12.56 16.26 -4.55
N ARG A 830 13.38 15.24 -4.71
CA ARG A 830 14.77 15.36 -5.16
C ARG A 830 14.88 15.92 -6.58
N ARG A 831 14.07 15.40 -7.50
CA ARG A 831 14.15 15.72 -8.93
C ARG A 831 13.37 16.97 -9.31
N ASP A 832 12.19 17.15 -8.74
CA ASP A 832 11.19 18.10 -9.22
C ASP A 832 10.75 19.13 -8.18
N LEU A 833 10.14 18.72 -7.06
CA LEU A 833 9.45 19.65 -6.14
C LEU A 833 10.42 20.57 -5.38
N TRP A 834 11.54 20.04 -4.93
CA TRP A 834 12.67 20.80 -4.43
C TRP A 834 13.74 20.97 -5.54
N GLY A 835 14.09 19.87 -6.20
CA GLY A 835 14.96 19.90 -7.36
C GLY A 835 16.45 19.96 -7.03
N TYR A 836 16.89 19.41 -5.89
CA TYR A 836 18.30 19.40 -5.52
C TYR A 836 19.12 18.27 -6.19
N ALA A 837 18.45 17.35 -6.86
CA ALA A 837 19.06 16.30 -7.68
C ALA A 837 18.24 16.05 -8.96
N PRO A 838 18.13 17.05 -9.87
CA PRO A 838 17.22 17.00 -11.02
C PRO A 838 17.60 15.90 -12.04
N ASP A 839 18.88 15.57 -12.13
CA ASP A 839 19.40 14.60 -13.09
C ASP A 839 19.61 13.20 -12.50
N GLU A 840 19.02 12.95 -11.30
CA GLU A 840 19.16 11.67 -10.60
C GLU A 840 18.37 10.57 -11.34
N GLU A 841 19.08 9.51 -11.77
CA GLU A 841 18.50 8.29 -12.35
C GLU A 841 18.93 7.11 -11.51
N LEU A 842 18.04 6.63 -10.64
CA LEU A 842 18.28 5.52 -9.72
C LEU A 842 17.30 4.38 -10.02
N SER A 843 17.82 3.17 -10.02
CA SER A 843 17.02 1.96 -10.07
C SER A 843 16.29 1.74 -8.72
N SER A 844 15.26 0.88 -8.70
CA SER A 844 14.61 0.49 -7.44
C SER A 844 15.60 -0.12 -6.44
N GLU A 845 16.60 -0.87 -6.91
CA GLU A 845 17.66 -1.43 -6.06
C GLU A 845 18.53 -0.33 -5.45
N ASP A 846 18.85 0.73 -6.22
CA ASP A 846 19.61 1.88 -5.72
C ASP A 846 18.82 2.69 -4.70
N LEU A 847 17.51 2.82 -4.89
CA LEU A 847 16.60 3.48 -3.94
C LEU A 847 16.52 2.72 -2.63
N ILE A 848 16.36 1.39 -2.67
CA ILE A 848 16.39 0.51 -1.49
C ILE A 848 17.75 0.57 -0.79
N ALA A 849 18.84 0.68 -1.55
CA ALA A 849 20.20 0.82 -1.02
C ALA A 849 20.53 2.26 -0.56
N GLU A 850 19.56 3.17 -0.52
CA GLU A 850 19.68 4.57 -0.06
C GLU A 850 20.81 5.35 -0.77
N LYS A 851 21.04 5.10 -2.08
CA LYS A 851 22.10 5.76 -2.86
C LYS A 851 21.72 7.17 -3.36
N TYR A 852 20.58 7.67 -2.95
CA TYR A 852 20.11 9.00 -3.31
C TYR A 852 20.78 10.10 -2.47
N ARG A 853 20.76 11.31 -2.99
CA ARG A 853 21.20 12.51 -2.27
C ARG A 853 20.18 12.96 -1.23
N GLY A 854 20.68 13.38 -0.04
CA GLY A 854 19.84 13.80 1.06
C GLY A 854 19.25 12.59 1.83
N ILE A 855 18.40 12.86 2.81
CA ILE A 855 17.75 11.84 3.63
C ILE A 855 16.30 12.22 3.96
N ARG A 856 15.48 11.20 4.27
CA ARG A 856 14.10 11.36 4.77
C ARG A 856 13.92 10.74 6.17
N PRO A 857 14.49 11.31 7.22
CA PRO A 857 14.33 10.77 8.58
C PRO A 857 12.87 10.88 9.03
N ALA A 858 12.41 9.83 9.73
CA ALA A 858 11.04 9.73 10.24
C ALA A 858 11.02 9.69 11.78
N PRO A 859 10.04 10.34 12.44
CA PRO A 859 9.85 10.25 13.89
C PRO A 859 9.57 8.82 14.35
N GLY A 860 10.29 8.35 15.37
CA GLY A 860 10.25 6.98 15.88
C GLY A 860 11.37 6.10 15.35
N TYR A 861 12.12 6.55 14.35
CA TYR A 861 13.27 5.83 13.79
C TYR A 861 14.59 6.23 14.50
N PRO A 862 15.67 5.44 14.34
CA PRO A 862 16.90 5.61 15.13
C PRO A 862 17.55 7.00 15.06
N ALA A 863 17.39 7.76 13.98
CA ALA A 863 17.93 9.11 13.84
C ALA A 863 17.02 10.19 14.45
N CYS A 864 15.72 9.91 14.60
CA CYS A 864 14.70 10.79 15.16
C CYS A 864 13.77 10.00 16.09
N PRO A 865 14.24 9.51 17.26
CA PRO A 865 13.50 8.53 18.05
C PRO A 865 12.26 9.10 18.75
N ASP A 866 12.13 10.41 18.87
CA ASP A 866 11.00 11.07 19.51
C ASP A 866 9.78 11.16 18.59
N HIS A 867 8.69 10.53 18.99
CA HIS A 867 7.41 10.58 18.28
C HIS A 867 6.63 11.89 18.49
N SER A 868 6.92 12.66 19.58
CA SER A 868 6.10 13.81 19.96
C SER A 868 6.09 14.94 18.93
N VAL A 869 7.12 15.00 18.11
CA VAL A 869 7.25 15.98 17.01
C VAL A 869 6.17 15.83 15.94
N LYS A 870 5.50 14.66 15.85
CA LYS A 870 4.40 14.43 14.89
C LYS A 870 3.24 15.39 15.09
N HIS A 871 2.95 15.84 16.32
CA HIS A 871 1.88 16.81 16.55
C HIS A 871 2.09 18.08 15.75
N GLU A 872 3.22 18.72 15.92
CA GLU A 872 3.55 19.99 15.27
C GLU A 872 3.70 19.80 13.74
N MET A 873 4.26 18.65 13.32
CA MET A 873 4.34 18.30 11.88
C MET A 873 2.97 18.19 11.25
N PHE A 874 2.03 17.48 11.89
CA PHE A 874 0.67 17.27 11.38
C PHE A 874 -0.14 18.57 11.34
N GLU A 875 0.06 19.44 12.33
CA GLU A 875 -0.52 20.79 12.35
C GLU A 875 0.03 21.63 11.18
N LEU A 876 1.35 21.70 11.02
CA LEU A 876 1.99 22.50 9.98
C LEU A 876 1.65 21.99 8.57
N LEU A 877 1.60 20.66 8.38
CA LEU A 877 1.18 20.01 7.14
C LEU A 877 -0.34 20.03 6.94
N ARG A 878 -1.15 20.26 7.99
CA ARG A 878 -2.60 20.04 8.03
C ARG A 878 -2.96 18.64 7.50
N ALA A 879 -2.34 17.62 8.08
CA ALA A 879 -2.45 16.25 7.60
C ALA A 879 -3.88 15.70 7.66
N HIS A 880 -4.76 16.28 8.49
CA HIS A 880 -6.19 15.95 8.52
C HIS A 880 -6.90 16.21 7.18
N GLU A 881 -6.44 17.19 6.37
CA GLU A 881 -7.03 17.48 5.05
C GLU A 881 -6.82 16.35 4.02
N ILE A 882 -5.86 15.46 4.28
CA ILE A 882 -5.59 14.26 3.46
C ILE A 882 -6.09 12.97 4.11
N GLY A 883 -6.90 13.07 5.17
CA GLY A 883 -7.48 11.92 5.85
C GLY A 883 -6.55 11.23 6.84
N MET A 884 -5.48 11.89 7.29
CA MET A 884 -4.56 11.35 8.30
C MET A 884 -4.80 11.95 9.68
N GLY A 885 -4.64 11.13 10.71
CA GLY A 885 -4.72 11.54 12.12
C GLY A 885 -3.63 10.88 12.97
N LEU A 886 -3.63 11.21 14.25
CA LEU A 886 -2.75 10.62 15.27
C LEU A 886 -3.58 10.07 16.42
N THR A 887 -3.19 8.91 16.94
CA THR A 887 -3.71 8.38 18.21
C THR A 887 -3.06 9.08 19.40
N GLU A 888 -3.56 8.82 20.61
CA GLU A 888 -2.94 9.31 21.85
C GLU A 888 -1.46 8.89 22.02
N SER A 889 -1.10 7.73 21.49
CA SER A 889 0.28 7.22 21.49
C SER A 889 1.07 7.61 20.23
N LEU A 890 0.55 8.54 19.43
CA LEU A 890 1.18 9.08 18.22
C LEU A 890 1.39 8.05 17.09
N ALA A 891 0.60 6.98 17.08
CA ALA A 891 0.44 6.16 15.89
C ALA A 891 -0.38 6.92 14.83
N MET A 892 0.00 6.76 13.58
CA MET A 892 -0.72 7.38 12.46
C MET A 892 -1.97 6.59 12.10
N THR A 893 -3.03 7.29 11.75
CA THR A 893 -4.26 6.71 11.21
C THR A 893 -4.54 7.31 9.83
N PRO A 894 -4.89 6.47 8.81
CA PRO A 894 -4.86 5.00 8.78
C PRO A 894 -3.49 4.40 9.12
N ALA A 895 -3.43 3.11 9.51
CA ALA A 895 -2.17 2.45 9.87
C ALA A 895 -1.14 2.49 8.72
N ALA A 896 -1.58 2.23 7.48
CA ALA A 896 -0.75 2.32 6.27
C ALA A 896 -0.43 3.78 5.92
N SER A 897 0.45 4.40 6.70
CA SER A 897 0.84 5.80 6.59
C SER A 897 2.31 6.00 6.99
N VAL A 898 2.97 6.98 6.35
CA VAL A 898 4.36 7.38 6.64
C VAL A 898 4.44 8.89 6.76
N SER A 899 5.26 9.40 7.68
CA SER A 899 5.54 10.83 7.79
C SER A 899 7.00 11.07 8.18
N GLY A 900 7.56 12.19 7.76
CA GLY A 900 8.96 12.50 8.04
C GLY A 900 9.41 13.87 7.55
N PHE A 901 10.72 14.05 7.56
CA PHE A 901 11.41 15.26 7.11
C PHE A 901 12.20 14.98 5.83
N TYR A 902 12.54 16.02 5.08
CA TYR A 902 13.52 15.97 4.00
C TYR A 902 14.67 16.91 4.31
N LEU A 903 15.89 16.38 4.29
CA LEU A 903 17.13 17.14 4.40
C LEU A 903 17.92 16.98 3.10
N SER A 904 18.26 18.11 2.44
CA SER A 904 18.82 18.11 1.08
C SER A 904 20.36 18.09 1.01
N HIS A 905 21.04 18.19 2.17
CA HIS A 905 22.51 18.24 2.19
C HIS A 905 23.10 16.96 1.59
N PRO A 906 24.12 17.06 0.69
CA PRO A 906 24.70 15.87 0.02
C PRO A 906 25.40 14.90 1.00
N ASP A 907 25.93 15.40 2.12
CA ASP A 907 26.60 14.59 3.14
C ASP A 907 25.64 14.14 4.24
N ALA A 908 24.33 14.39 4.09
CA ALA A 908 23.34 13.88 5.04
C ALA A 908 23.29 12.34 4.96
N VAL A 909 23.34 11.71 6.13
CA VAL A 909 23.35 10.24 6.25
C VAL A 909 22.45 9.80 7.39
N TYR A 910 21.84 8.63 7.26
CA TYR A 910 21.13 8.01 8.38
C TYR A 910 22.10 7.55 9.45
N PHE A 911 21.68 7.65 10.70
CA PHE A 911 22.46 7.21 11.86
C PHE A 911 21.53 6.81 13.01
N ASN A 912 22.08 6.09 13.97
CA ASN A 912 21.38 5.78 15.22
C ASN A 912 21.88 6.71 16.32
N VAL A 913 20.99 7.46 16.95
CA VAL A 913 21.30 8.31 18.12
C VAL A 913 21.89 7.44 19.24
N GLY A 914 21.30 6.26 19.46
CA GLY A 914 21.72 5.36 20.54
C GLY A 914 21.35 5.88 21.92
N LYS A 915 22.11 5.49 22.94
CA LYS A 915 21.92 5.94 24.32
C LYS A 915 22.37 7.38 24.54
N ILE A 916 21.62 8.12 25.35
CA ILE A 916 21.89 9.50 25.75
C ILE A 916 22.12 9.57 27.27
N GLY A 917 22.90 10.57 27.71
CA GLY A 917 23.18 10.82 29.12
C GLY A 917 22.14 11.73 29.79
N GLU A 918 22.11 11.69 31.10
CA GLU A 918 21.27 12.58 31.93
C GLU A 918 21.51 14.08 31.63
N ASP A 919 22.72 14.45 31.24
CA ASP A 919 23.07 15.82 30.87
C ASP A 919 22.32 16.28 29.62
N GLN A 920 22.17 15.40 28.62
CA GLN A 920 21.35 15.69 27.42
C GLN A 920 19.87 15.69 27.74
N LEU A 921 19.40 14.79 28.58
CA LEU A 921 18.02 14.76 29.00
C LEU A 921 17.61 16.07 29.73
N HIS A 922 18.44 16.56 30.64
CA HIS A 922 18.21 17.84 31.29
C HIS A 922 18.29 19.03 30.32
N ASP A 923 19.19 18.96 29.35
CA ASP A 923 19.31 19.98 28.31
C ASP A 923 18.06 20.01 27.41
N GLN A 924 17.52 18.83 27.03
CA GLN A 924 16.27 18.71 26.32
C GLN A 924 15.08 19.27 27.09
N ALA A 925 14.95 18.93 28.39
CA ALA A 925 13.89 19.45 29.24
C ALA A 925 13.87 20.97 29.27
N ARG A 926 15.06 21.58 29.45
CA ARG A 926 15.23 23.03 29.44
C ARG A 926 14.88 23.66 28.09
N ARG A 927 15.37 23.10 26.97
CA ARG A 927 15.14 23.67 25.63
C ARG A 927 13.65 23.58 25.21
N ARG A 928 12.99 22.51 25.58
CA ARG A 928 11.56 22.29 25.29
C ARG A 928 10.59 22.94 26.26
N GLY A 929 11.10 23.35 27.47
CA GLY A 929 10.22 23.79 28.55
C GLY A 929 9.28 22.69 29.05
N ARG A 930 9.68 21.40 28.93
CA ARG A 930 8.89 20.24 29.35
C ARG A 930 9.41 19.63 30.65
N ASP A 931 8.50 18.94 31.37
CA ASP A 931 8.87 18.22 32.59
C ASP A 931 9.84 17.07 32.28
N LEU A 932 10.82 16.88 33.20
CA LEU A 932 11.84 15.85 33.05
C LEU A 932 11.26 14.43 33.05
N HIS A 933 10.21 14.20 33.84
CA HIS A 933 9.56 12.89 33.93
C HIS A 933 8.84 12.54 32.64
N GLU A 934 8.16 13.52 32.04
CA GLU A 934 7.53 13.35 30.72
C GLU A 934 8.55 13.02 29.62
N LEU A 935 9.69 13.73 29.63
CA LEU A 935 10.76 13.46 28.66
C LEU A 935 11.44 12.10 28.87
N LYS A 936 11.63 11.67 30.13
CA LYS A 936 12.10 10.30 30.40
C LYS A 936 11.20 9.24 29.80
N ARG A 937 9.91 9.46 29.84
CA ARG A 937 8.94 8.57 29.20
C ARG A 937 9.08 8.58 27.66
N LEU A 938 9.11 9.77 27.05
CA LEU A 938 9.19 9.90 25.59
C LEU A 938 10.50 9.35 25.02
N LEU A 939 11.61 9.45 25.76
CA LEU A 939 12.94 9.03 25.32
C LEU A 939 13.42 7.74 26.01
N ALA A 940 12.51 6.99 26.67
CA ALA A 940 12.84 5.76 27.38
C ALA A 940 13.69 4.75 26.58
N PRO A 941 13.49 4.56 25.27
CA PRO A 941 14.35 3.68 24.46
C PRO A 941 15.81 4.15 24.36
N ASN A 942 16.07 5.42 24.59
CA ASN A 942 17.40 6.03 24.48
C ASN A 942 18.09 6.24 25.84
N LEU A 943 17.44 5.90 26.94
CA LEU A 943 17.96 6.01 28.32
C LEU A 943 18.54 4.72 28.89
#